data_68b18605c65fe3bdfcbb2fb0f88322f3
#
_entry.id   68b18605c65fe3bdfcbb2fb0f88322f3
#
_cell.length_a   1.000
_cell.length_b   1.000
_cell.length_c   1.000
_cell.angle_alpha   90.00
_cell.angle_beta   90.00
_cell.angle_gamma   90.00
#
_symmetry.space_group_name_H-M   'P 1'
#
loop_
_entity.id
_entity.type
_entity.pdbx_description
1 polymer ?
#
loop_
_entity_poly.entity_id
_entity_poly.type
_entity_poly.pdbx_seq_one_letter_code
_entity_poly.pdbx_strand_id
1 'polypeptide(L)'
;MADIQTFTARNRRVDYSGDEPFVPAPITRFAGAELKAAPAPLPSTPPGPFGDLSRAPASEILRIVERATKGQPNPGRRRTAVRRVFSVLEEMPGDTWQERWQASGFDDEGAESVRVLAREGDRVDSADLVAGIKLAFCLRVVRPSISGFRANRFLDYPQRFRELQPDPLLEKFFAAADAFDVHHMHRVRAKFDLTAALTTGGIALEDLTPSALLHFGMESKRLGVTHGSKAGATRFAGLGTWQVLHQMGHFPPGTPPTLRAYVYRGQLTVAQLVDRYPIHHQGVRQLLIDYLTRRRAGTDYTTITALARQLANTFWAKIEKINPGQQDLALSPEVYDQWREAIKRWDRDERRTRADDSGILLAVRALYLDLHSWAIDEPEQWAQWVVRCPIRPKELKGFAKRKREIHQRMSDRIRVRQPLLPTLVAHVEGRYEHLTGLLKKARAVELGETFEHDGHCYRRTDSDRDRTWAKSQDEPPVRVTDEDRQVLNVTLTEDTAFWEWAGLEILRHSGIRVEELCELTHLSIRQYRRPNDEVIALLVIAPSKSERERVIPMSADLFHAVAQIIRRLTPDGRPVRLLNRYDPHEKTWSEPMPFLMQRQNGTQRSVISPTTFIHMFARSCEELAETHRAFADMTFTPHDFRRLFATEIVNGGLPIHIGAALLGHLNLQTLQGYVAVFAEDIVTNYQRFLNHRRSLRPEIEYPEVTPEEWADFEEHFDKRKVELGNCARPYGTPCNHEHACIRCPMLQVNPKMLPRLAEIEKDLLLRRKRAQEEHWLGEVEGIDSTLTFLRAKQAEAARLSKRPTTNLGIPRPRPEEIQ
;
A
#
# COMPACT_ATOMS: atom_id res chain seq x y z
N MET A 1 -3.15 -13.63 -17.64
CA MET A 1 -1.96 -12.78 -17.85
C MET A 1 -2.28 -11.48 -18.59
N ALA A 2 -3.05 -11.49 -19.66
CA ALA A 2 -3.45 -10.24 -20.34
C ALA A 2 -4.13 -9.26 -19.38
N ASP A 3 -5.03 -9.73 -18.50
CA ASP A 3 -5.75 -8.88 -17.55
C ASP A 3 -4.86 -8.33 -16.44
N ILE A 4 -3.86 -9.10 -15.98
CA ILE A 4 -2.94 -8.66 -14.94
C ILE A 4 -1.94 -7.63 -15.49
N GLN A 5 -1.42 -7.86 -16.71
CA GLN A 5 -0.55 -6.87 -17.37
C GLN A 5 -1.32 -5.60 -17.73
N THR A 6 -2.57 -5.75 -18.15
CA THR A 6 -3.47 -4.63 -18.43
C THR A 6 -3.78 -3.83 -17.17
N PHE A 7 -3.99 -4.51 -16.04
CA PHE A 7 -4.20 -3.87 -14.74
C PHE A 7 -2.95 -3.11 -14.28
N THR A 8 -1.76 -3.73 -14.36
CA THR A 8 -0.51 -3.07 -13.97
C THR A 8 -0.17 -1.91 -14.90
N ALA A 9 -0.39 -2.07 -16.20
CA ALA A 9 -0.19 -1.01 -17.18
C ALA A 9 -1.20 0.14 -17.02
N ARG A 10 -2.45 -0.17 -16.64
CA ARG A 10 -3.48 0.84 -16.35
C ARG A 10 -3.18 1.62 -15.08
N ASN A 11 -2.62 0.98 -14.07
CA ASN A 11 -2.17 1.67 -12.87
C ASN A 11 -0.96 2.60 -13.12
N ARG A 12 -0.19 2.34 -14.16
CA ARG A 12 0.90 3.22 -14.62
C ARG A 12 0.40 4.44 -15.39
N ARG A 13 -0.70 4.26 -16.13
CA ARG A 13 -1.38 5.34 -16.83
C ARG A 13 -2.44 5.89 -15.90
N VAL A 14 -2.58 7.16 -15.86
CA VAL A 14 -3.65 7.87 -15.15
C VAL A 14 -5.03 7.54 -15.75
N ASP A 15 -5.05 6.87 -16.86
CA ASP A 15 -6.19 6.38 -17.60
C ASP A 15 -6.66 5.04 -17.03
N TYR A 16 -7.53 5.11 -16.07
CA TYR A 16 -8.48 4.04 -15.92
C TYR A 16 -9.58 4.35 -16.90
N SER A 17 -9.58 3.70 -18.03
CA SER A 17 -10.55 3.87 -19.10
C SER A 17 -11.95 3.49 -18.66
N GLY A 18 -12.49 4.24 -17.74
CA GLY A 18 -13.90 4.41 -17.54
C GLY A 18 -14.33 5.59 -18.38
N ASP A 19 -15.59 5.78 -18.56
CA ASP A 19 -16.17 6.91 -19.29
C ASP A 19 -15.81 8.27 -18.66
N GLU A 20 -15.22 8.26 -17.43
CA GLU A 20 -14.71 9.45 -16.78
C GLU A 20 -13.18 9.41 -16.69
N PRO A 21 -12.50 10.48 -17.18
CA PRO A 21 -11.08 10.59 -16.94
C PRO A 21 -10.84 10.61 -15.42
N PHE A 22 -9.95 9.77 -14.95
CA PHE A 22 -9.46 9.85 -13.57
C PHE A 22 -8.97 11.30 -13.35
N VAL A 23 -9.73 12.06 -12.58
CA VAL A 23 -9.30 13.41 -12.18
C VAL A 23 -8.11 13.21 -11.25
N PRO A 24 -6.91 13.54 -11.71
CA PRO A 24 -5.73 13.32 -10.91
C PRO A 24 -5.69 14.38 -9.82
N ALA A 25 -6.40 14.14 -8.76
CA ALA A 25 -6.18 14.94 -7.57
C ALA A 25 -4.73 14.71 -7.10
N PRO A 26 -4.02 15.73 -6.66
CA PRO A 26 -2.69 15.61 -6.08
C PRO A 26 -2.77 14.97 -4.69
N ILE A 27 -3.41 13.79 -4.61
CA ILE A 27 -3.72 13.11 -3.37
C ILE A 27 -2.63 12.11 -3.09
N THR A 28 -1.46 12.60 -2.77
CA THR A 28 -0.43 11.81 -2.10
C THR A 28 -0.74 11.61 -0.63
N ARG A 29 -1.64 12.43 -0.08
CA ARG A 29 -2.14 12.34 1.30
C ARG A 29 -3.60 12.74 1.31
N PHE A 30 -4.45 11.96 1.93
CA PHE A 30 -5.87 12.27 2.10
C PHE A 30 -6.13 13.51 2.97
N ALA A 31 -5.17 13.95 3.78
CA ALA A 31 -5.26 15.15 4.59
C ALA A 31 -4.83 16.38 3.78
N GLY A 32 -5.68 17.40 3.68
CA GLY A 32 -5.36 18.70 3.09
C GLY A 32 -5.35 18.74 1.55
N ALA A 33 -5.79 17.69 0.87
CA ALA A 33 -5.99 17.75 -0.57
C ALA A 33 -7.27 18.53 -0.87
N GLU A 34 -7.15 19.70 -1.46
CA GLU A 34 -8.28 20.39 -2.07
C GLU A 34 -8.80 19.59 -3.26
N LEU A 35 -10.07 19.30 -3.26
CA LEU A 35 -10.77 18.81 -4.44
C LEU A 35 -10.76 19.94 -5.47
N LYS A 36 -9.96 19.85 -6.50
CA LYS A 36 -9.84 20.89 -7.54
C LYS A 36 -11.08 20.99 -8.43
N ALA A 37 -11.91 19.97 -8.46
CA ALA A 37 -13.23 20.04 -9.11
C ALA A 37 -14.18 19.09 -8.38
N ALA A 38 -15.35 19.57 -8.02
CA ALA A 38 -16.48 18.69 -7.75
C ALA A 38 -16.80 17.92 -9.04
N PRO A 39 -17.19 16.64 -8.97
CA PRO A 39 -17.73 15.95 -10.13
C PRO A 39 -18.85 16.79 -10.70
N ALA A 40 -19.03 16.71 -12.03
CA ALA A 40 -20.13 17.39 -12.69
C ALA A 40 -21.45 17.12 -11.94
N PRO A 41 -22.34 18.09 -11.79
CA PRO A 41 -23.62 17.84 -11.14
C PRO A 41 -24.28 16.67 -11.83
N LEU A 42 -24.51 15.61 -11.06
CA LEU A 42 -25.18 14.43 -11.56
C LEU A 42 -26.60 14.82 -12.02
N PRO A 43 -27.15 14.13 -13.03
CA PRO A 43 -28.49 14.43 -13.54
C PRO A 43 -29.51 14.40 -12.39
N SER A 44 -30.60 15.09 -12.59
CA SER A 44 -31.70 15.21 -11.61
C SER A 44 -32.03 13.86 -11.01
N THR A 45 -32.12 13.79 -9.67
CA THR A 45 -32.48 12.59 -8.93
C THR A 45 -33.61 11.86 -9.63
N PRO A 46 -33.42 10.59 -10.07
CA PRO A 46 -34.51 9.84 -10.65
C PRO A 46 -35.65 9.75 -9.63
N PRO A 47 -36.90 9.89 -10.05
CA PRO A 47 -38.01 9.78 -9.12
C PRO A 47 -37.96 8.41 -8.42
N GLY A 48 -38.06 8.43 -7.09
CA GLY A 48 -38.15 7.20 -6.31
C GLY A 48 -39.43 6.43 -6.64
N PRO A 49 -39.66 5.29 -5.99
CA PRO A 49 -40.86 4.45 -6.21
C PRO A 49 -42.18 5.16 -5.91
N PHE A 50 -42.11 6.34 -5.28
CA PHE A 50 -43.24 7.18 -4.95
C PHE A 50 -43.43 8.38 -5.91
N GLY A 51 -42.67 8.41 -7.02
CA GLY A 51 -42.66 9.54 -7.95
C GLY A 51 -41.83 10.74 -7.46
N ASP A 52 -41.99 11.87 -8.15
CA ASP A 52 -41.33 13.11 -7.74
C ASP A 52 -42.08 13.76 -6.57
N LEU A 53 -41.50 13.71 -5.41
CA LEU A 53 -42.01 14.30 -4.17
C LEU A 53 -41.51 15.73 -3.93
N SER A 54 -40.73 16.32 -4.81
CA SER A 54 -40.06 17.61 -4.59
C SER A 54 -41.05 18.78 -4.36
N ARG A 55 -42.28 18.66 -4.92
CA ARG A 55 -43.38 19.64 -4.76
C ARG A 55 -44.64 19.01 -4.17
N ALA A 56 -44.60 17.77 -3.77
CA ALA A 56 -45.75 17.08 -3.20
C ALA A 56 -46.22 17.75 -1.89
N PRO A 57 -47.55 17.90 -1.65
CA PRO A 57 -48.02 18.47 -0.39
C PRO A 57 -47.62 17.60 0.80
N ALA A 58 -47.33 18.22 1.95
CA ALA A 58 -46.95 17.53 3.17
C ALA A 58 -47.94 16.38 3.54
N SER A 59 -49.22 16.57 3.30
CA SER A 59 -50.27 15.59 3.51
C SER A 59 -50.08 14.29 2.69
N GLU A 60 -49.52 14.38 1.52
CA GLU A 60 -49.21 13.23 0.67
C GLU A 60 -48.00 12.49 1.19
N ILE A 61 -46.92 13.23 1.51
CA ILE A 61 -45.72 12.67 2.12
C ILE A 61 -46.08 11.94 3.42
N LEU A 62 -46.93 12.52 4.27
CA LEU A 62 -47.40 11.87 5.50
C LEU A 62 -48.18 10.60 5.26
N ARG A 63 -48.98 10.51 4.19
CA ARG A 63 -49.66 9.28 3.79
C ARG A 63 -48.69 8.18 3.33
N ILE A 64 -47.61 8.56 2.64
CA ILE A 64 -46.55 7.66 2.22
C ILE A 64 -45.82 7.13 3.46
N VAL A 65 -45.43 8.02 4.40
CA VAL A 65 -44.80 7.64 5.66
C VAL A 65 -45.70 6.70 6.48
N GLU A 66 -46.98 6.95 6.55
CA GLU A 66 -47.94 6.07 7.28
C GLU A 66 -47.96 4.66 6.70
N ARG A 67 -47.99 4.54 5.36
CA ARG A 67 -47.93 3.24 4.68
C ARG A 67 -46.58 2.56 4.90
N ALA A 68 -45.51 3.26 4.75
CA ALA A 68 -44.16 2.73 4.89
C ALA A 68 -43.77 2.33 6.32
N THR A 69 -44.43 2.91 7.32
CA THR A 69 -44.20 2.60 8.75
C THR A 69 -45.22 1.67 9.35
N LYS A 70 -46.16 1.18 8.56
CA LYS A 70 -47.20 0.23 9.01
C LYS A 70 -46.57 -1.06 9.55
N GLY A 71 -46.91 -1.43 10.76
CA GLY A 71 -46.32 -2.60 11.43
C GLY A 71 -45.01 -2.38 12.16
N GLN A 72 -44.45 -1.18 12.11
CA GLN A 72 -43.24 -0.82 12.86
C GLN A 72 -43.60 -0.31 14.27
N PRO A 73 -42.62 -0.32 15.20
CA PRO A 73 -42.80 0.27 16.54
C PRO A 73 -43.07 1.79 16.46
N ASN A 74 -44.04 2.26 17.23
CA ASN A 74 -44.37 3.69 17.38
C ASN A 74 -44.66 4.45 16.04
N PRO A 75 -45.51 4.00 15.12
CA PRO A 75 -45.78 4.65 13.85
C PRO A 75 -46.35 6.07 14.03
N GLY A 76 -47.17 6.29 15.07
CA GLY A 76 -47.74 7.59 15.41
C GLY A 76 -46.67 8.66 15.73
N ARG A 77 -45.67 8.33 16.51
CA ARG A 77 -44.53 9.23 16.82
C ARG A 77 -43.75 9.61 15.58
N ARG A 78 -43.45 8.64 14.72
CA ARG A 78 -42.74 8.89 13.45
C ARG A 78 -43.50 9.81 12.52
N ARG A 79 -44.82 9.61 12.40
CA ARG A 79 -45.69 10.50 11.64
C ARG A 79 -45.71 11.92 12.20
N THR A 80 -45.76 12.05 13.53
CA THR A 80 -45.71 13.35 14.22
C THR A 80 -44.37 14.04 14.00
N ALA A 81 -43.24 13.31 14.08
CA ALA A 81 -41.91 13.82 13.79
C ALA A 81 -41.77 14.33 12.36
N VAL A 82 -42.20 13.54 11.37
CA VAL A 82 -42.18 13.95 9.98
C VAL A 82 -43.06 15.18 9.74
N ARG A 83 -44.27 15.20 10.31
CA ARG A 83 -45.16 16.36 10.26
C ARG A 83 -44.47 17.61 10.80
N ARG A 84 -43.74 17.46 11.92
CA ARG A 84 -43.01 18.58 12.52
C ARG A 84 -41.92 19.15 11.61
N VAL A 85 -41.10 18.25 11.02
CA VAL A 85 -40.07 18.65 10.06
C VAL A 85 -40.67 19.43 8.90
N PHE A 86 -41.73 18.91 8.30
CA PHE A 86 -42.38 19.60 7.16
C PHE A 86 -43.11 20.89 7.55
N SER A 87 -43.72 20.97 8.75
CA SER A 87 -44.33 22.22 9.19
C SER A 87 -43.34 23.37 9.32
N VAL A 88 -42.09 23.08 9.73
CA VAL A 88 -41.03 24.09 9.79
C VAL A 88 -40.55 24.45 8.38
N LEU A 89 -40.40 23.45 7.50
CA LEU A 89 -39.98 23.70 6.12
C LEU A 89 -41.05 24.47 5.30
N GLU A 90 -42.36 24.34 5.61
CA GLU A 90 -43.42 25.11 4.98
C GLU A 90 -43.32 26.62 5.27
N GLU A 91 -42.70 26.98 6.42
CA GLU A 91 -42.45 28.38 6.78
C GLU A 91 -41.23 28.98 6.04
N MET A 92 -40.41 28.16 5.36
CA MET A 92 -39.21 28.59 4.65
C MET A 92 -39.55 29.02 3.18
N PRO A 93 -38.82 29.99 2.62
CA PRO A 93 -38.98 30.37 1.22
C PRO A 93 -38.50 29.27 0.26
N GLY A 94 -39.22 29.07 -0.84
CA GLY A 94 -38.90 28.14 -1.91
C GLY A 94 -40.12 27.43 -2.48
N ASP A 95 -40.05 27.06 -3.76
CA ASP A 95 -41.09 26.33 -4.48
C ASP A 95 -41.04 24.83 -4.28
N THR A 96 -39.87 24.32 -3.93
CA THR A 96 -39.59 22.90 -3.69
C THR A 96 -39.15 22.65 -2.26
N TRP A 97 -39.35 21.43 -1.76
CA TRP A 97 -38.84 21.03 -0.45
C TRP A 97 -37.31 21.18 -0.35
N GLN A 98 -36.62 21.00 -1.48
CA GLN A 98 -35.17 21.17 -1.53
C GLN A 98 -34.73 22.61 -1.31
N GLU A 99 -35.40 23.54 -1.96
CA GLU A 99 -35.15 24.99 -1.77
C GLU A 99 -35.45 25.42 -0.34
N ARG A 100 -36.56 24.97 0.23
CA ARG A 100 -36.93 25.22 1.62
C ARG A 100 -35.91 24.61 2.62
N TRP A 101 -35.40 23.40 2.32
CA TRP A 101 -34.34 22.79 3.10
C TRP A 101 -33.06 23.63 3.09
N GLN A 102 -32.66 24.10 1.91
CA GLN A 102 -31.48 24.97 1.79
C GLN A 102 -31.69 26.31 2.51
N ALA A 103 -32.87 26.92 2.36
CA ALA A 103 -33.24 28.17 3.03
C ALA A 103 -33.28 28.05 4.55
N SER A 104 -33.57 26.88 5.09
CA SER A 104 -33.60 26.61 6.53
C SER A 104 -32.23 26.62 7.22
N GLY A 105 -31.11 26.46 6.46
CA GLY A 105 -29.78 26.33 7.03
C GLY A 105 -29.51 24.99 7.73
N PHE A 106 -30.41 24.05 7.71
CA PHE A 106 -30.28 22.77 8.43
C PHE A 106 -29.08 21.92 7.97
N ASP A 107 -28.63 22.09 6.75
CA ASP A 107 -27.43 21.44 6.24
C ASP A 107 -26.14 21.96 6.89
N ASP A 108 -26.11 23.23 7.26
CA ASP A 108 -24.92 23.88 7.84
C ASP A 108 -24.88 23.76 9.37
N GLU A 109 -26.06 23.87 10.03
CA GLU A 109 -26.19 23.83 11.48
C GLU A 109 -26.13 22.42 12.07
N GLY A 110 -26.40 21.39 11.25
CA GLY A 110 -26.26 20.00 11.66
C GLY A 110 -27.13 19.59 12.84
N ALA A 111 -26.53 19.15 13.95
CA ALA A 111 -27.25 18.73 15.15
C ALA A 111 -28.04 19.86 15.84
N GLU A 112 -27.70 21.12 15.64
CA GLU A 112 -28.45 22.26 16.17
C GLU A 112 -29.81 22.40 15.46
N SER A 113 -29.95 21.97 14.21
CA SER A 113 -31.22 21.94 13.50
C SER A 113 -32.29 21.13 14.24
N VAL A 114 -31.89 20.08 14.92
CA VAL A 114 -32.80 19.27 15.77
C VAL A 114 -33.33 20.07 16.95
N ARG A 115 -32.51 20.97 17.55
CA ARG A 115 -32.92 21.84 18.66
C ARG A 115 -33.90 22.92 18.18
N VAL A 116 -33.72 23.47 16.99
CA VAL A 116 -34.66 24.44 16.40
C VAL A 116 -36.01 23.79 16.10
N LEU A 117 -36.02 22.51 15.71
CA LEU A 117 -37.23 21.75 15.49
C LEU A 117 -37.97 21.35 16.79
N ALA A 118 -37.27 21.27 17.91
CA ALA A 118 -37.85 20.93 19.19
C ALA A 118 -38.44 22.19 19.84
N ARG A 119 -39.75 22.19 20.08
CA ARG A 119 -40.44 23.26 20.87
C ARG A 119 -40.66 22.81 22.30
N GLU A 120 -40.52 23.73 23.24
CA GLU A 120 -40.84 23.49 24.66
C GLU A 120 -42.27 22.99 24.81
N GLY A 121 -42.46 21.86 25.48
CA GLY A 121 -43.78 21.24 25.68
C GLY A 121 -44.20 20.20 24.62
N ASP A 122 -43.42 19.99 23.57
CA ASP A 122 -43.73 18.94 22.57
C ASP A 122 -43.49 17.51 23.13
N ARG A 123 -44.38 16.58 22.79
CA ARG A 123 -44.24 15.14 23.09
C ARG A 123 -43.22 14.44 22.17
N VAL A 124 -42.57 15.18 21.26
CA VAL A 124 -41.61 14.70 20.25
C VAL A 124 -40.21 14.99 20.75
N ASP A 125 -39.43 13.96 21.00
CA ASP A 125 -38.03 14.11 21.43
C ASP A 125 -37.05 14.29 20.26
N SER A 126 -35.80 14.60 20.56
CA SER A 126 -34.75 14.79 19.55
C SER A 126 -34.51 13.53 18.70
N ALA A 127 -34.71 12.35 19.26
CA ALA A 127 -34.55 11.09 18.51
C ALA A 127 -35.68 10.89 17.49
N ASP A 128 -36.91 11.27 17.85
CA ASP A 128 -38.03 11.25 16.94
C ASP A 128 -37.84 12.25 15.78
N LEU A 129 -37.31 13.46 16.05
CA LEU A 129 -37.02 14.45 15.01
C LEU A 129 -35.93 13.96 14.04
N VAL A 130 -34.87 13.36 14.57
CA VAL A 130 -33.83 12.73 13.73
C VAL A 130 -34.44 11.60 12.87
N ALA A 131 -35.40 10.83 13.40
CA ALA A 131 -36.11 9.83 12.62
C ALA A 131 -37.00 10.44 11.53
N GLY A 132 -37.60 11.61 11.77
CA GLY A 132 -38.35 12.38 10.75
C GLY A 132 -37.46 12.85 9.61
N ILE A 133 -36.35 13.47 9.91
CA ILE A 133 -35.34 13.90 8.93
C ILE A 133 -34.81 12.70 8.11
N LYS A 134 -34.50 11.57 8.78
CA LYS A 134 -34.10 10.32 8.14
C LYS A 134 -35.12 9.86 7.09
N LEU A 135 -36.42 9.89 7.42
CA LEU A 135 -37.46 9.47 6.50
C LEU A 135 -37.57 10.44 5.30
N ALA A 136 -37.43 11.75 5.51
CA ALA A 136 -37.39 12.73 4.42
C ALA A 136 -36.23 12.46 3.44
N PHE A 137 -35.06 12.10 3.94
CA PHE A 137 -33.90 11.71 3.12
C PHE A 137 -34.14 10.39 2.39
N CYS A 138 -34.61 9.36 3.10
CA CYS A 138 -34.91 8.06 2.50
C CYS A 138 -35.99 8.12 1.41
N LEU A 139 -36.97 9.02 1.54
CA LEU A 139 -38.01 9.27 0.54
C LEU A 139 -37.53 10.16 -0.62
N ARG A 140 -36.30 10.68 -0.55
CA ARG A 140 -35.74 11.62 -1.54
C ARG A 140 -36.53 12.92 -1.70
N VAL A 141 -37.27 13.33 -0.66
CA VAL A 141 -37.98 14.62 -0.64
C VAL A 141 -36.99 15.77 -0.57
N VAL A 142 -35.95 15.59 0.25
CA VAL A 142 -34.82 16.52 0.35
C VAL A 142 -33.50 15.79 0.23
N ARG A 143 -32.53 16.46 -0.35
CA ARG A 143 -31.16 15.95 -0.54
C ARG A 143 -30.22 16.75 0.37
N PRO A 144 -29.65 16.11 1.40
CA PRO A 144 -28.69 16.75 2.29
C PRO A 144 -27.33 16.90 1.63
N SER A 145 -26.53 17.86 2.09
CA SER A 145 -25.09 17.86 1.87
C SER A 145 -24.43 16.70 2.64
N ILE A 146 -23.19 16.39 2.32
CA ILE A 146 -22.42 15.37 3.08
C ILE A 146 -22.25 15.83 4.55
N SER A 147 -22.11 17.14 4.79
CA SER A 147 -22.05 17.72 6.13
C SER A 147 -23.36 17.51 6.90
N GLY A 148 -24.47 17.91 6.32
CA GLY A 148 -25.81 17.79 6.92
C GLY A 148 -26.21 16.35 7.17
N PHE A 149 -25.86 15.42 6.25
CA PHE A 149 -26.09 14.00 6.48
C PHE A 149 -25.28 13.47 7.68
N ARG A 150 -24.00 13.84 7.79
CA ARG A 150 -23.11 13.36 8.85
C ARG A 150 -23.37 13.98 10.21
N ALA A 151 -23.98 15.14 10.26
CA ALA A 151 -24.37 15.79 11.50
C ALA A 151 -25.37 14.95 12.31
N ASN A 152 -26.14 14.11 11.64
CA ASN A 152 -27.15 13.25 12.22
C ASN A 152 -26.63 11.81 12.44
N ARG A 153 -27.01 11.18 13.55
CA ARG A 153 -26.67 9.78 13.85
C ARG A 153 -27.78 8.84 13.40
N PHE A 154 -27.72 8.39 12.16
CA PHE A 154 -28.68 7.45 11.59
C PHE A 154 -28.21 6.01 11.76
N LEU A 155 -28.59 5.33 12.85
CA LEU A 155 -28.12 3.97 13.15
C LEU A 155 -28.63 2.91 12.15
N ASP A 156 -29.87 3.01 11.72
CA ASP A 156 -30.55 2.04 10.84
C ASP A 156 -30.81 2.58 9.41
N TYR A 157 -30.04 3.61 9.00
CA TYR A 157 -30.25 4.29 7.73
C TYR A 157 -30.24 3.35 6.51
N PRO A 158 -29.25 2.44 6.36
CA PRO A 158 -29.21 1.55 5.21
C PRO A 158 -30.45 0.69 5.07
N GLN A 159 -30.96 0.16 6.19
CA GLN A 159 -32.16 -0.66 6.19
C GLN A 159 -33.39 0.15 5.78
N ARG A 160 -33.54 1.37 6.30
CA ARG A 160 -34.68 2.25 5.94
C ARG A 160 -34.60 2.70 4.50
N PHE A 161 -33.41 3.05 4.02
CA PHE A 161 -33.21 3.42 2.63
C PHE A 161 -33.61 2.27 1.68
N ARG A 162 -33.15 1.06 1.98
CA ARG A 162 -33.47 -0.16 1.23
C ARG A 162 -34.99 -0.45 1.19
N GLU A 163 -35.68 -0.28 2.32
CA GLU A 163 -37.13 -0.49 2.42
C GLU A 163 -37.93 0.53 1.60
N LEU A 164 -37.48 1.78 1.56
CA LEU A 164 -38.15 2.89 0.89
C LEU A 164 -37.69 3.14 -0.54
N GLN A 165 -36.58 2.58 -0.93
CA GLN A 165 -36.00 2.66 -2.29
C GLN A 165 -35.74 1.23 -2.80
N PRO A 166 -36.77 0.44 -3.12
CA PRO A 166 -36.60 -0.92 -3.61
C PRO A 166 -35.90 -0.89 -4.99
N ASP A 167 -34.70 -1.42 -5.05
CA ASP A 167 -33.86 -1.51 -6.23
C ASP A 167 -33.21 -2.89 -6.27
N PRO A 168 -33.40 -3.68 -7.35
CA PRO A 168 -32.79 -5.01 -7.49
C PRO A 168 -31.26 -4.99 -7.42
N LEU A 169 -30.61 -3.92 -7.87
CA LEU A 169 -29.16 -3.76 -7.80
C LEU A 169 -28.72 -3.49 -6.36
N LEU A 170 -29.50 -2.70 -5.61
CA LEU A 170 -29.27 -2.46 -4.19
C LEU A 170 -29.40 -3.75 -3.37
N GLU A 171 -30.40 -4.61 -3.69
CA GLU A 171 -30.57 -5.91 -3.06
C GLU A 171 -29.35 -6.81 -3.30
N LYS A 172 -28.84 -6.86 -4.54
CA LYS A 172 -27.61 -7.60 -4.87
C LYS A 172 -26.41 -7.07 -4.09
N PHE A 173 -26.30 -5.75 -3.95
CA PHE A 173 -25.22 -5.14 -3.16
C PHE A 173 -25.31 -5.54 -1.69
N PHE A 174 -26.50 -5.51 -1.09
CA PHE A 174 -26.67 -5.88 0.32
C PHE A 174 -26.29 -7.35 0.55
N ALA A 175 -26.71 -8.25 -0.34
CA ALA A 175 -26.35 -9.67 -0.28
C ALA A 175 -24.83 -9.87 -0.45
N ALA A 176 -24.20 -9.19 -1.41
CA ALA A 176 -22.76 -9.24 -1.62
C ALA A 176 -21.98 -8.65 -0.43
N ALA A 177 -22.48 -7.57 0.17
CA ALA A 177 -21.88 -6.99 1.36
C ALA A 177 -21.98 -7.90 2.59
N ASP A 178 -23.06 -8.68 2.73
CA ASP A 178 -23.22 -9.67 3.81
C ASP A 178 -22.29 -10.88 3.62
N ALA A 179 -22.05 -11.28 2.37
CA ALA A 179 -21.13 -12.36 2.02
C ALA A 179 -19.66 -11.92 1.99
N PHE A 180 -19.38 -10.62 2.11
CA PHE A 180 -18.02 -10.10 2.02
C PHE A 180 -17.16 -10.57 3.19
N ASP A 181 -16.01 -11.19 2.88
CA ASP A 181 -15.10 -11.78 3.88
C ASP A 181 -14.30 -10.69 4.64
N VAL A 182 -15.03 -9.92 5.40
CA VAL A 182 -14.51 -8.90 6.31
C VAL A 182 -15.38 -8.88 7.57
N HIS A 183 -14.86 -8.26 8.58
CA HIS A 183 -15.54 -8.11 9.86
C HIS A 183 -16.92 -7.44 9.70
N HIS A 184 -17.90 -7.87 10.49
CA HIS A 184 -19.30 -7.41 10.45
C HIS A 184 -19.45 -5.88 10.43
N MET A 185 -18.73 -5.15 11.29
CA MET A 185 -18.78 -3.68 11.31
C MET A 185 -18.36 -3.04 9.98
N HIS A 186 -17.51 -3.69 9.22
CA HIS A 186 -17.13 -3.22 7.90
C HIS A 186 -18.21 -3.49 6.86
N ARG A 187 -18.93 -4.61 6.97
CA ARG A 187 -20.12 -4.91 6.16
C ARG A 187 -21.22 -3.89 6.41
N VAL A 188 -21.52 -3.62 7.68
CA VAL A 188 -22.49 -2.57 8.07
C VAL A 188 -22.04 -1.20 7.55
N ARG A 189 -20.75 -0.88 7.68
CA ARG A 189 -20.18 0.39 7.19
C ARG A 189 -20.24 0.50 5.68
N ALA A 190 -19.98 -0.57 4.93
CA ALA A 190 -20.09 -0.56 3.47
C ALA A 190 -21.50 -0.22 3.00
N LYS A 191 -22.52 -0.81 3.64
CA LYS A 191 -23.94 -0.50 3.37
C LYS A 191 -24.29 0.94 3.72
N PHE A 192 -23.77 1.44 4.86
CA PHE A 192 -23.99 2.82 5.30
C PHE A 192 -23.33 3.82 4.34
N ASP A 193 -22.09 3.61 3.97
CA ASP A 193 -21.35 4.50 3.08
C ASP A 193 -21.98 4.53 1.67
N LEU A 194 -22.49 3.37 1.16
CA LEU A 194 -23.23 3.35 -0.09
C LEU A 194 -24.50 4.20 -0.01
N THR A 195 -25.36 3.89 0.94
CA THR A 195 -26.66 4.59 1.04
C THR A 195 -26.50 6.07 1.33
N ALA A 196 -25.48 6.46 2.10
CA ALA A 196 -25.10 7.86 2.30
C ALA A 196 -24.63 8.53 1.00
N ALA A 197 -23.79 7.86 0.20
CA ALA A 197 -23.33 8.37 -1.09
C ALA A 197 -24.49 8.56 -2.08
N LEU A 198 -25.40 7.59 -2.16
CA LEU A 198 -26.59 7.68 -3.02
C LEU A 198 -27.54 8.81 -2.58
N THR A 199 -27.71 8.98 -1.28
CA THR A 199 -28.57 10.04 -0.72
C THR A 199 -27.98 11.43 -0.96
N THR A 200 -26.73 11.64 -0.60
CA THR A 200 -26.06 12.94 -0.75
C THR A 200 -25.75 13.27 -2.21
N GLY A 201 -25.52 12.25 -3.03
CA GLY A 201 -25.39 12.39 -4.48
C GLY A 201 -26.73 12.62 -5.20
N GLY A 202 -27.83 12.18 -4.60
CA GLY A 202 -29.16 12.23 -5.23
C GLY A 202 -29.26 11.34 -6.46
N ILE A 203 -28.62 10.18 -6.46
CA ILE A 203 -28.49 9.27 -7.62
C ILE A 203 -29.01 7.86 -7.30
N ALA A 204 -29.36 7.10 -8.34
CA ALA A 204 -29.56 5.67 -8.24
C ALA A 204 -28.22 4.93 -8.15
N LEU A 205 -28.28 3.64 -7.74
CA LEU A 205 -27.05 2.85 -7.68
C LEU A 205 -26.45 2.60 -9.06
N GLU A 206 -27.25 2.45 -10.10
CA GLU A 206 -26.82 2.27 -11.48
C GLU A 206 -25.97 3.45 -12.00
N ASP A 207 -26.25 4.69 -11.51
CA ASP A 207 -25.55 5.91 -11.89
C ASP A 207 -24.31 6.20 -11.02
N LEU A 208 -24.01 5.35 -10.03
CA LEU A 208 -22.90 5.57 -9.13
C LEU A 208 -21.56 5.26 -9.81
N THR A 209 -20.85 6.31 -10.18
CA THR A 209 -19.53 6.21 -10.81
C THR A 209 -18.40 6.08 -9.79
N PRO A 210 -17.20 5.57 -10.20
CA PRO A 210 -16.00 5.59 -9.37
C PRO A 210 -15.64 6.98 -8.85
N SER A 211 -15.76 8.02 -9.68
CA SER A 211 -15.48 9.41 -9.31
C SER A 211 -16.45 9.95 -8.26
N ALA A 212 -17.71 9.61 -8.35
CA ALA A 212 -18.74 10.04 -7.39
C ALA A 212 -18.47 9.43 -6.01
N LEU A 213 -18.14 8.14 -5.95
CA LEU A 213 -17.79 7.48 -4.69
C LEU A 213 -16.47 8.01 -4.10
N LEU A 214 -15.48 8.31 -4.95
CA LEU A 214 -14.25 8.96 -4.53
C LEU A 214 -14.53 10.34 -3.93
N HIS A 215 -15.33 11.17 -4.60
CA HIS A 215 -15.72 12.49 -4.10
C HIS A 215 -16.37 12.40 -2.72
N PHE A 216 -17.35 11.52 -2.55
CA PHE A 216 -17.99 11.26 -1.25
C PHE A 216 -16.97 10.90 -0.17
N GLY A 217 -16.03 10.00 -0.47
CA GLY A 217 -15.00 9.58 0.47
C GLY A 217 -14.05 10.71 0.88
N MET A 218 -13.65 11.54 -0.08
CA MET A 218 -12.74 12.66 0.13
C MET A 218 -13.38 13.78 0.93
N GLU A 219 -14.58 14.18 0.56
CA GLU A 219 -15.33 15.24 1.25
C GLU A 219 -15.68 14.80 2.68
N SER A 220 -16.10 13.55 2.87
CA SER A 220 -16.33 12.97 4.19
C SER A 220 -15.09 13.05 5.08
N LYS A 221 -13.90 12.86 4.51
CA LYS A 221 -12.65 12.97 5.25
C LYS A 221 -12.29 14.42 5.57
N ARG A 222 -12.44 15.33 4.58
CA ARG A 222 -12.19 16.76 4.78
C ARG A 222 -13.01 17.32 5.94
N LEU A 223 -14.29 17.02 5.96
CA LEU A 223 -15.19 17.43 7.03
C LEU A 223 -14.80 16.85 8.40
N GLY A 224 -14.37 15.58 8.43
CA GLY A 224 -13.89 14.93 9.66
C GLY A 224 -12.67 15.61 10.26
N VAL A 225 -11.75 16.11 9.43
CA VAL A 225 -10.56 16.86 9.88
C VAL A 225 -10.95 18.25 10.38
N THR A 226 -11.83 18.95 9.66
CA THR A 226 -12.26 20.33 10.00
C THR A 226 -12.99 20.41 11.33
N HIS A 227 -13.83 19.41 11.63
CA HIS A 227 -14.62 19.38 12.86
C HIS A 227 -13.92 18.73 14.08
N GLY A 228 -12.61 18.51 14.02
CA GLY A 228 -11.82 18.01 15.17
C GLY A 228 -12.27 16.67 15.74
N SER A 229 -12.95 15.87 14.94
CA SER A 229 -13.52 14.60 15.38
C SER A 229 -12.43 13.58 15.72
N LYS A 230 -12.51 13.00 16.93
CA LYS A 230 -11.60 11.95 17.40
C LYS A 230 -11.55 10.77 16.43
N ALA A 231 -10.45 10.07 16.41
CA ALA A 231 -9.97 8.95 15.56
C ALA A 231 -10.94 8.23 14.56
N GLY A 232 -12.25 8.21 14.78
CA GLY A 232 -13.24 7.61 13.89
C GLY A 232 -13.53 8.39 12.60
N ALA A 233 -13.38 9.71 12.63
CA ALA A 233 -13.69 10.61 11.52
C ALA A 233 -12.53 10.77 10.52
N THR A 234 -11.34 10.32 10.88
CA THR A 234 -10.17 10.37 9.99
C THR A 234 -10.16 9.23 8.96
N ARG A 235 -11.08 8.28 9.06
CA ARG A 235 -11.17 7.17 8.11
C ARG A 235 -11.85 7.63 6.81
N PHE A 236 -11.26 7.19 5.71
CA PHE A 236 -11.83 7.44 4.39
C PHE A 236 -13.12 6.63 4.20
N ALA A 237 -14.24 7.30 3.87
CA ALA A 237 -15.52 6.64 3.64
C ALA A 237 -15.53 5.92 2.28
N GLY A 238 -16.35 4.86 2.15
CA GLY A 238 -16.53 4.17 0.88
C GLY A 238 -15.52 3.06 0.56
N LEU A 239 -14.51 2.80 1.41
CA LEU A 239 -13.50 1.77 1.12
C LEU A 239 -14.13 0.36 0.97
N GLY A 240 -15.00 -0.04 1.88
CA GLY A 240 -15.70 -1.33 1.81
C GLY A 240 -16.75 -1.34 0.70
N THR A 241 -17.47 -0.25 0.53
CA THR A 241 -18.43 -0.05 -0.57
C THR A 241 -17.78 -0.28 -1.92
N TRP A 242 -16.62 0.34 -2.16
CA TRP A 242 -15.85 0.17 -3.38
C TRP A 242 -15.52 -1.31 -3.66
N GLN A 243 -15.01 -2.02 -2.66
CA GLN A 243 -14.61 -3.42 -2.84
C GLN A 243 -15.80 -4.31 -3.20
N VAL A 244 -16.95 -4.11 -2.54
CA VAL A 244 -18.18 -4.86 -2.84
C VAL A 244 -18.67 -4.53 -4.25
N LEU A 245 -18.76 -3.26 -4.63
CA LEU A 245 -19.16 -2.84 -5.98
C LEU A 245 -18.23 -3.37 -7.07
N HIS A 246 -16.93 -3.35 -6.81
CA HIS A 246 -15.94 -3.91 -7.74
C HIS A 246 -16.12 -5.42 -7.93
N GLN A 247 -16.34 -6.17 -6.84
CA GLN A 247 -16.61 -7.62 -6.92
C GLN A 247 -17.90 -7.94 -7.67
N MET A 248 -18.90 -7.08 -7.58
CA MET A 248 -20.15 -7.21 -8.34
C MET A 248 -19.99 -6.87 -9.84
N GLY A 249 -18.85 -6.38 -10.27
CA GLY A 249 -18.64 -5.90 -11.62
C GLY A 249 -19.41 -4.61 -11.98
N HIS A 250 -19.78 -3.82 -10.97
CA HIS A 250 -20.53 -2.58 -11.14
C HIS A 250 -19.72 -1.49 -11.87
N PHE A 251 -18.42 -1.43 -11.60
CA PHE A 251 -17.55 -0.41 -12.19
C PHE A 251 -17.08 -0.80 -13.60
N PRO A 252 -16.74 0.19 -14.45
CA PRO A 252 -16.20 -0.06 -15.78
C PRO A 252 -14.99 -1.00 -15.76
N PRO A 253 -14.78 -1.80 -16.84
CA PRO A 253 -13.62 -2.65 -16.97
C PRO A 253 -12.31 -1.88 -16.76
N GLY A 254 -11.40 -2.44 -15.95
CA GLY A 254 -10.13 -1.81 -15.63
C GLY A 254 -10.13 -0.86 -14.43
N THR A 255 -11.28 -0.64 -13.80
CA THR A 255 -11.32 0.05 -12.51
C THR A 255 -10.53 -0.77 -11.47
N PRO A 256 -9.64 -0.15 -10.67
CA PRO A 256 -8.85 -0.88 -9.68
C PRO A 256 -9.73 -1.51 -8.58
N PRO A 257 -9.29 -2.64 -8.00
CA PRO A 257 -10.08 -3.38 -7.00
C PRO A 257 -10.26 -2.64 -5.67
N THR A 258 -9.50 -1.58 -5.41
CA THR A 258 -9.62 -0.79 -4.19
C THR A 258 -9.68 0.70 -4.48
N LEU A 259 -10.48 1.44 -3.72
CA LEU A 259 -10.55 2.89 -3.80
C LEU A 259 -9.17 3.55 -3.59
N ARG A 260 -8.33 2.95 -2.75
CA ARG A 260 -6.96 3.44 -2.53
C ARG A 260 -6.11 3.35 -3.80
N ALA A 261 -6.25 2.27 -4.57
CA ALA A 261 -5.58 2.11 -5.86
C ALA A 261 -6.08 3.15 -6.89
N TYR A 262 -7.37 3.45 -6.88
CA TYR A 262 -7.98 4.45 -7.75
C TYR A 262 -7.49 5.88 -7.46
N VAL A 263 -7.21 6.18 -6.20
CA VAL A 263 -6.68 7.49 -5.76
C VAL A 263 -5.22 7.72 -6.17
N TYR A 264 -4.40 6.66 -6.24
CA TYR A 264 -2.99 6.80 -6.58
C TYR A 264 -2.79 7.06 -8.07
N ARG A 265 -2.11 8.15 -8.40
CA ARG A 265 -1.63 8.41 -9.75
C ARG A 265 -0.58 7.37 -10.15
N GLY A 266 -0.66 6.89 -11.38
CA GLY A 266 0.42 6.19 -12.02
C GLY A 266 1.59 7.12 -12.38
N GLN A 267 2.51 6.61 -13.20
CA GLN A 267 3.60 7.41 -13.74
C GLN A 267 3.08 8.52 -14.65
N LEU A 268 3.58 9.72 -14.44
CA LEU A 268 3.34 10.84 -15.34
C LEU A 268 4.22 10.71 -16.59
N THR A 269 3.77 11.22 -17.71
CA THR A 269 4.61 11.37 -18.89
C THR A 269 5.72 12.40 -18.63
N VAL A 270 6.79 12.36 -19.42
CA VAL A 270 7.88 13.33 -19.27
C VAL A 270 7.36 14.76 -19.45
N ALA A 271 6.48 15.01 -20.42
CA ALA A 271 5.85 16.31 -20.60
C ALA A 271 5.10 16.74 -19.33
N GLN A 272 4.27 15.86 -18.77
CA GLN A 272 3.55 16.17 -17.53
C GLN A 272 4.48 16.42 -16.33
N LEU A 273 5.66 15.77 -16.27
CA LEU A 273 6.65 16.02 -15.22
C LEU A 273 7.28 17.42 -15.35
N VAL A 274 7.55 17.86 -16.56
CA VAL A 274 8.09 19.20 -16.86
C VAL A 274 7.01 20.26 -16.61
N ASP A 275 5.79 20.04 -17.07
CA ASP A 275 4.66 20.98 -16.96
C ASP A 275 4.17 21.21 -15.52
N ARG A 276 4.69 20.48 -14.56
CA ARG A 276 4.47 20.77 -13.13
C ARG A 276 5.09 22.08 -12.68
N TYR A 277 5.98 22.63 -13.48
CA TYR A 277 6.77 23.81 -13.15
C TYR A 277 6.49 24.93 -14.17
N PRO A 278 6.48 26.19 -13.73
CA PRO A 278 6.19 27.33 -14.60
C PRO A 278 7.41 27.59 -15.50
N ILE A 279 7.40 27.05 -16.70
CA ILE A 279 8.35 27.34 -17.76
C ILE A 279 7.62 28.10 -18.84
N HIS A 280 8.03 29.35 -19.10
CA HIS A 280 7.38 30.23 -20.07
C HIS A 280 7.96 30.07 -21.47
N HIS A 281 9.28 29.85 -21.57
CA HIS A 281 9.96 29.68 -22.86
C HIS A 281 9.69 28.30 -23.48
N GLN A 282 8.84 28.25 -24.51
CA GLN A 282 8.37 26.98 -25.11
C GLN A 282 9.52 26.15 -25.73
N GLY A 283 10.53 26.79 -26.33
CA GLY A 283 11.70 26.08 -26.89
C GLY A 283 12.46 25.31 -25.82
N VAL A 284 12.73 25.93 -24.65
CA VAL A 284 13.44 25.25 -23.56
C VAL A 284 12.54 24.23 -22.89
N ARG A 285 11.24 24.49 -22.78
CA ARG A 285 10.27 23.48 -22.31
C ARG A 285 10.36 22.21 -23.18
N GLN A 286 10.34 22.36 -24.52
CA GLN A 286 10.46 21.22 -25.42
C GLN A 286 11.82 20.55 -25.33
N LEU A 287 12.91 21.31 -25.27
CA LEU A 287 14.26 20.77 -25.04
C LEU A 287 14.31 19.87 -23.80
N LEU A 288 13.76 20.32 -22.67
CA LEU A 288 13.75 19.53 -21.44
C LEU A 288 12.91 18.27 -21.56
N ILE A 289 11.79 18.31 -22.30
CA ILE A 289 10.96 17.13 -22.59
C ILE A 289 11.76 16.12 -23.43
N ASP A 290 12.41 16.56 -24.51
CA ASP A 290 13.17 15.70 -25.41
C ASP A 290 14.39 15.09 -24.70
N TYR A 291 15.12 15.90 -23.94
CA TYR A 291 16.26 15.48 -23.14
C TYR A 291 15.85 14.39 -22.12
N LEU A 292 14.82 14.65 -21.34
CA LEU A 292 14.34 13.70 -20.31
C LEU A 292 13.73 12.45 -20.93
N THR A 293 13.12 12.55 -22.10
CA THR A 293 12.59 11.40 -22.85
C THR A 293 13.73 10.48 -23.27
N ARG A 294 14.81 11.02 -23.79
CA ARG A 294 16.01 10.24 -24.13
C ARG A 294 16.66 9.62 -22.88
N ARG A 295 16.76 10.35 -21.79
CA ARG A 295 17.32 9.88 -20.52
C ARG A 295 16.46 8.82 -19.83
N ARG A 296 15.16 8.77 -20.12
CA ARG A 296 14.23 7.80 -19.54
C ARG A 296 14.58 6.34 -19.88
N ALA A 297 15.20 6.09 -21.03
CA ALA A 297 15.51 4.75 -21.53
C ALA A 297 16.49 3.95 -20.63
N GLY A 298 17.12 4.51 -19.64
CA GLY A 298 18.05 3.81 -18.75
C GLY A 298 17.92 4.20 -17.29
N THR A 299 16.77 4.83 -16.92
CA THR A 299 16.61 5.35 -15.57
C THR A 299 15.24 5.01 -14.97
N ASP A 300 15.20 4.80 -13.65
CA ASP A 300 13.97 4.60 -12.91
C ASP A 300 13.10 5.87 -12.86
N TYR A 301 11.81 5.69 -12.57
CA TYR A 301 10.85 6.80 -12.54
C TYR A 301 11.19 7.85 -11.47
N THR A 302 11.73 7.41 -10.33
CA THR A 302 12.15 8.32 -9.26
C THR A 302 13.27 9.22 -9.73
N THR A 303 14.26 8.67 -10.44
CA THR A 303 15.40 9.42 -11.00
C THR A 303 14.95 10.41 -12.07
N ILE A 304 14.08 10.00 -13.01
CA ILE A 304 13.51 10.92 -14.01
C ILE A 304 12.70 12.04 -13.36
N THR A 305 11.90 11.72 -12.34
CA THR A 305 11.14 12.75 -11.60
C THR A 305 12.06 13.73 -10.88
N ALA A 306 13.16 13.23 -10.31
CA ALA A 306 14.16 14.07 -9.66
C ALA A 306 14.90 14.97 -10.68
N LEU A 307 15.30 14.43 -11.83
CA LEU A 307 15.91 15.19 -12.91
C LEU A 307 14.96 16.25 -13.46
N ALA A 308 13.70 15.92 -13.72
CA ALA A 308 12.69 16.89 -14.15
C ALA A 308 12.57 18.05 -13.14
N ARG A 309 12.52 17.77 -11.84
CA ARG A 309 12.52 18.80 -10.81
C ARG A 309 13.80 19.64 -10.82
N GLN A 310 14.95 19.00 -10.94
CA GLN A 310 16.24 19.72 -10.92
C GLN A 310 16.40 20.62 -12.15
N LEU A 311 16.07 20.12 -13.33
CA LEU A 311 16.26 20.86 -14.59
C LEU A 311 15.14 21.86 -14.86
N ALA A 312 13.88 21.47 -14.67
CA ALA A 312 12.74 22.35 -14.95
C ALA A 312 12.52 23.39 -13.83
N ASN A 313 12.49 22.96 -12.54
CA ASN A 313 12.21 23.87 -11.43
C ASN A 313 13.45 24.58 -10.88
N THR A 314 14.46 23.76 -10.46
CA THR A 314 15.59 24.32 -9.70
C THR A 314 16.60 25.03 -10.62
N PHE A 315 16.65 24.64 -11.88
CA PHE A 315 17.48 25.31 -12.88
C PHE A 315 16.66 26.31 -13.70
N TRP A 316 15.89 25.87 -14.69
CA TRP A 316 15.35 26.77 -15.70
C TRP A 316 14.27 27.74 -15.17
N ALA A 317 13.30 27.32 -14.42
CA ALA A 317 12.28 28.22 -13.87
C ALA A 317 12.90 29.31 -12.96
N LYS A 318 14.04 29.03 -12.28
CA LYS A 318 14.77 30.03 -11.53
C LYS A 318 15.55 30.97 -12.46
N ILE A 319 16.09 30.47 -13.57
CA ILE A 319 16.75 31.32 -14.59
C ILE A 319 15.73 32.28 -15.18
N GLU A 320 14.53 31.83 -15.59
CA GLU A 320 13.49 32.71 -16.11
C GLU A 320 13.02 33.76 -15.08
N LYS A 321 13.01 33.41 -13.80
CA LYS A 321 12.70 34.36 -12.72
C LYS A 321 13.79 35.44 -12.56
N ILE A 322 15.07 35.09 -12.74
CA ILE A 322 16.21 35.98 -12.63
C ILE A 322 16.30 36.84 -13.90
N ASN A 323 16.19 36.22 -15.07
CA ASN A 323 16.24 36.87 -16.37
C ASN A 323 15.06 36.44 -17.25
N PRO A 324 13.90 37.13 -17.20
CA PRO A 324 12.72 36.78 -17.99
C PRO A 324 12.95 36.79 -19.52
N GLY A 325 13.99 37.45 -19.99
CA GLY A 325 14.36 37.51 -21.41
C GLY A 325 15.31 36.39 -21.87
N GLN A 326 15.64 35.43 -21.02
CA GLN A 326 16.58 34.36 -21.38
C GLN A 326 15.91 33.37 -22.36
N GLN A 327 16.52 33.23 -23.55
CA GLN A 327 15.94 32.38 -24.62
C GLN A 327 16.74 31.12 -24.88
N ASP A 328 17.97 31.01 -24.40
CA ASP A 328 18.86 29.89 -24.60
C ASP A 328 19.62 29.50 -23.30
N LEU A 329 20.43 28.47 -23.41
CA LEU A 329 21.25 27.99 -22.29
C LEU A 329 22.54 28.80 -22.06
N ALA A 330 22.81 29.84 -22.86
CA ALA A 330 24.03 30.71 -22.72
C ALA A 330 23.81 31.73 -21.60
N LEU A 331 24.16 31.37 -20.37
CA LEU A 331 24.00 32.23 -19.22
C LEU A 331 25.11 33.25 -19.11
N SER A 332 24.78 34.53 -18.88
CA SER A 332 25.79 35.54 -18.50
C SER A 332 26.37 35.19 -17.11
N PRO A 333 27.59 35.65 -16.80
CA PRO A 333 28.16 35.40 -15.47
C PRO A 333 27.28 35.89 -14.33
N GLU A 334 26.60 37.03 -14.50
CA GLU A 334 25.71 37.62 -13.50
C GLU A 334 24.49 36.78 -13.26
N VAL A 335 23.82 36.27 -14.31
CA VAL A 335 22.65 35.36 -14.21
C VAL A 335 23.07 34.04 -13.55
N TYR A 336 24.25 33.53 -13.94
CA TYR A 336 24.80 32.31 -13.34
C TYR A 336 25.05 32.47 -11.84
N ASP A 337 25.70 33.56 -11.42
CA ASP A 337 26.03 33.79 -10.01
C ASP A 337 24.77 33.99 -9.17
N GLN A 338 23.76 34.73 -9.68
CA GLN A 338 22.47 34.85 -9.02
C GLN A 338 21.76 33.49 -8.88
N TRP A 339 21.79 32.68 -9.92
CA TRP A 339 21.24 31.31 -9.85
C TRP A 339 21.98 30.45 -8.82
N ARG A 340 23.35 30.55 -8.76
CA ARG A 340 24.13 29.83 -7.75
C ARG A 340 23.74 30.20 -6.32
N GLU A 341 23.45 31.45 -6.05
CA GLU A 341 22.94 31.88 -4.75
C GLU A 341 21.50 31.36 -4.50
N ALA A 342 20.65 31.44 -5.51
CA ALA A 342 19.27 31.01 -5.40
C ALA A 342 19.12 29.51 -5.09
N ILE A 343 20.00 28.62 -5.60
CA ILE A 343 19.92 27.18 -5.33
C ILE A 343 20.43 26.77 -3.95
N LYS A 344 21.13 27.64 -3.22
CA LYS A 344 21.56 27.39 -1.84
C LYS A 344 20.37 27.34 -0.88
N ARG A 345 19.23 27.86 -1.28
CA ARG A 345 18.00 27.87 -0.48
C ARG A 345 17.02 26.79 -0.95
N TRP A 346 16.18 26.32 -0.04
CA TRP A 346 15.14 25.34 -0.37
C TRP A 346 14.01 26.00 -1.16
N ASP A 347 13.51 25.31 -2.21
CA ASP A 347 12.41 25.83 -3.06
C ASP A 347 11.07 25.97 -2.31
N ARG A 348 10.86 25.19 -1.24
CA ARG A 348 9.63 25.21 -0.42
C ARG A 348 9.70 26.13 0.79
N ASP A 349 10.89 26.46 1.23
CA ASP A 349 11.14 27.31 2.39
C ASP A 349 12.49 28.02 2.21
N GLU A 350 12.44 29.22 1.66
CA GLU A 350 13.63 30.03 1.36
C GLU A 350 14.43 30.43 2.62
N ARG A 351 13.87 30.26 3.81
CA ARG A 351 14.60 30.46 5.08
C ARG A 351 15.58 29.34 5.38
N ARG A 352 15.37 28.16 4.77
CA ARG A 352 16.24 26.99 4.96
C ARG A 352 17.32 26.90 3.91
N THR A 353 18.58 26.80 4.36
CA THR A 353 19.73 26.56 3.50
C THR A 353 19.81 25.08 3.11
N ARG A 354 20.13 24.79 1.86
CA ARG A 354 20.44 23.43 1.41
C ARG A 354 21.78 22.99 2.00
N ALA A 355 21.81 21.82 2.59
CA ALA A 355 23.04 21.19 3.05
C ALA A 355 23.93 20.72 1.89
N ASP A 356 23.32 20.36 0.74
CA ASP A 356 24.02 19.88 -0.45
C ASP A 356 23.28 20.29 -1.73
N ASP A 357 24.00 20.96 -2.63
CA ASP A 357 23.56 21.40 -3.96
C ASP A 357 24.26 20.61 -5.09
N SER A 358 25.13 19.65 -4.74
CA SER A 358 25.95 18.90 -5.71
C SER A 358 25.13 18.16 -6.75
N GLY A 359 24.01 17.55 -6.34
CA GLY A 359 23.13 16.85 -7.25
C GLY A 359 22.53 17.75 -8.33
N ILE A 360 22.21 19.01 -7.98
CA ILE A 360 21.69 20.00 -8.93
C ILE A 360 22.76 20.38 -9.94
N LEU A 361 23.96 20.68 -9.43
CA LEU A 361 25.10 21.07 -10.31
C LEU A 361 25.48 19.95 -11.26
N LEU A 362 25.51 18.70 -10.78
CA LEU A 362 25.79 17.53 -11.62
C LEU A 362 24.72 17.32 -12.68
N ALA A 363 23.43 17.45 -12.33
CA ALA A 363 22.33 17.30 -13.29
C ALA A 363 22.38 18.39 -14.38
N VAL A 364 22.58 19.65 -13.98
CA VAL A 364 22.69 20.76 -14.94
C VAL A 364 23.93 20.57 -15.81
N ARG A 365 25.08 20.24 -15.22
CA ARG A 365 26.31 20.00 -16.00
C ARG A 365 26.12 18.82 -16.97
N ALA A 366 25.50 17.76 -16.55
CA ALA A 366 25.19 16.60 -17.43
C ALA A 366 24.34 17.04 -18.63
N LEU A 367 23.30 17.87 -18.44
CA LEU A 367 22.51 18.41 -19.54
C LEU A 367 23.43 19.08 -20.61
N TYR A 368 24.28 20.01 -20.21
CA TYR A 368 25.18 20.69 -21.16
C TYR A 368 26.12 19.71 -21.88
N LEU A 369 26.70 18.75 -21.16
CA LEU A 369 27.65 17.80 -21.76
C LEU A 369 26.97 16.79 -22.66
N ASP A 370 25.79 16.30 -22.28
CA ASP A 370 24.99 15.37 -23.09
C ASP A 370 24.55 16.06 -24.39
N LEU A 371 24.14 17.35 -24.36
CA LEU A 371 23.77 18.10 -25.55
C LEU A 371 24.97 18.26 -26.52
N HIS A 372 26.16 18.50 -26.00
CA HIS A 372 27.37 18.52 -26.83
C HIS A 372 27.65 17.16 -27.50
N SER A 373 27.52 16.08 -26.75
CA SER A 373 27.71 14.73 -27.28
C SER A 373 26.64 14.37 -28.30
N TRP A 374 25.37 14.61 -28.00
CA TRP A 374 24.27 14.23 -28.88
C TRP A 374 24.18 15.06 -30.16
N ALA A 375 24.67 16.31 -30.12
CA ALA A 375 24.71 17.15 -31.31
C ALA A 375 25.72 16.64 -32.35
N ILE A 376 26.64 15.77 -31.99
CA ILE A 376 27.56 15.10 -32.96
C ILE A 376 26.78 14.08 -33.78
N ASP A 377 25.91 13.33 -33.13
CA ASP A 377 25.15 12.26 -33.77
C ASP A 377 23.87 12.78 -34.44
N GLU A 378 23.20 13.76 -33.83
CA GLU A 378 21.90 14.31 -34.24
C GLU A 378 21.93 15.84 -34.24
N PRO A 379 22.71 16.48 -35.13
CA PRO A 379 22.93 17.94 -35.12
C PRO A 379 21.64 18.75 -35.38
N GLU A 380 20.72 18.27 -36.20
CA GLU A 380 19.47 18.96 -36.51
C GLU A 380 18.60 19.21 -35.26
N GLN A 381 18.62 18.30 -34.32
CA GLN A 381 17.84 18.40 -33.11
C GLN A 381 18.56 19.20 -31.99
N TRP A 382 19.87 18.95 -31.80
CA TRP A 382 20.56 19.37 -30.59
C TRP A 382 21.55 20.52 -30.78
N ALA A 383 22.09 20.79 -32.01
CA ALA A 383 23.14 21.76 -32.21
C ALA A 383 22.75 23.18 -31.78
N GLN A 384 21.49 23.57 -31.96
CA GLN A 384 21.01 24.90 -31.56
C GLN A 384 21.09 25.16 -30.04
N TRP A 385 21.18 24.10 -29.22
CA TRP A 385 21.29 24.20 -27.77
C TRP A 385 22.69 24.03 -27.23
N VAL A 386 23.68 23.83 -28.10
CA VAL A 386 25.07 23.61 -27.75
C VAL A 386 25.70 24.92 -27.39
N VAL A 387 25.93 25.13 -26.10
CA VAL A 387 26.59 26.31 -25.55
C VAL A 387 27.57 25.89 -24.45
N ARG A 388 28.50 26.76 -24.13
CA ARG A 388 29.50 26.49 -23.09
C ARG A 388 28.83 26.28 -21.73
N CYS A 389 29.16 25.15 -21.07
CA CYS A 389 28.69 24.89 -19.72
C CYS A 389 29.22 25.96 -18.72
N PRO A 390 28.35 26.65 -17.99
CA PRO A 390 28.75 27.66 -17.03
C PRO A 390 29.42 27.06 -15.78
N ILE A 391 29.13 25.81 -15.44
CA ILE A 391 29.65 25.12 -14.25
C ILE A 391 31.06 24.65 -14.51
N ARG A 392 32.03 25.24 -13.84
CA ARG A 392 33.46 24.94 -14.01
C ARG A 392 33.87 23.70 -13.21
N PRO A 393 34.86 22.90 -13.70
CA PRO A 393 35.34 21.72 -12.96
C PRO A 393 35.82 22.01 -11.54
N LYS A 394 36.36 23.22 -11.31
CA LYS A 394 36.82 23.63 -9.98
C LYS A 394 35.73 23.73 -8.94
N GLU A 395 34.48 23.98 -9.35
CA GLU A 395 33.30 24.05 -8.46
C GLU A 395 32.86 22.67 -7.94
N LEU A 396 33.28 21.62 -8.64
CA LEU A 396 33.02 20.23 -8.30
C LEU A 396 34.12 19.61 -7.41
N LYS A 397 35.26 20.26 -7.23
CA LYS A 397 36.40 19.69 -6.48
C LYS A 397 36.08 19.37 -5.01
N GLY A 398 35.12 20.04 -4.39
CA GLY A 398 34.70 19.81 -3.00
C GLY A 398 33.87 18.55 -2.77
N PHE A 399 33.33 17.92 -3.82
CA PHE A 399 32.38 16.81 -3.68
C PHE A 399 32.99 15.53 -3.08
N ALA A 400 34.22 15.20 -3.46
CA ALA A 400 34.93 14.05 -2.90
C ALA A 400 35.19 14.19 -1.39
N LYS A 401 35.50 15.40 -0.93
CA LYS A 401 35.68 15.73 0.49
C LYS A 401 34.33 15.60 1.22
N ARG A 402 33.28 16.22 0.69
CA ARG A 402 31.94 16.19 1.25
C ARG A 402 31.39 14.76 1.32
N LYS A 403 31.63 13.94 0.29
CA LYS A 403 31.26 12.51 0.30
C LYS A 403 31.95 11.74 1.44
N ARG A 404 33.24 12.02 1.69
CA ARG A 404 33.98 11.44 2.82
C ARG A 404 33.41 11.88 4.18
N GLU A 405 33.08 13.15 4.35
CA GLU A 405 32.45 13.68 5.57
C GLU A 405 31.08 13.06 5.83
N ILE A 406 30.28 12.81 4.78
CA ILE A 406 29.01 12.09 4.88
C ILE A 406 29.25 10.65 5.33
N HIS A 407 30.23 9.95 4.73
CA HIS A 407 30.58 8.57 5.13
C HIS A 407 31.06 8.51 6.59
N GLN A 408 31.87 9.47 7.03
CA GLN A 408 32.35 9.51 8.41
C GLN A 408 31.21 9.73 9.39
N ARG A 409 30.33 10.70 9.15
CA ARG A 409 29.12 10.91 9.99
C ARG A 409 28.23 9.65 10.05
N MET A 410 28.14 8.90 8.94
CA MET A 410 27.42 7.65 8.89
C MET A 410 28.10 6.56 9.73
N SER A 411 29.41 6.46 9.69
CA SER A 411 30.18 5.49 10.51
C SER A 411 30.05 5.83 12.00
N ASP A 412 30.15 7.11 12.35
CA ASP A 412 29.98 7.57 13.74
C ASP A 412 28.55 7.28 14.24
N ARG A 413 27.55 7.46 13.38
CA ARG A 413 26.16 7.08 13.68
C ARG A 413 26.02 5.58 14.01
N ILE A 414 26.73 4.71 13.30
CA ILE A 414 26.68 3.26 13.54
C ILE A 414 27.39 2.88 14.83
N ARG A 415 28.57 3.49 15.10
CA ARG A 415 29.31 3.27 16.36
C ARG A 415 28.46 3.57 17.60
N VAL A 416 27.64 4.63 17.54
CA VAL A 416 26.74 4.99 18.64
C VAL A 416 25.55 4.02 18.75
N ARG A 417 25.03 3.49 17.64
CA ARG A 417 23.86 2.61 17.62
C ARG A 417 24.16 1.15 17.92
N GLN A 418 25.32 0.68 17.51
CA GLN A 418 25.69 -0.74 17.65
C GLN A 418 25.58 -1.26 19.10
N PRO A 419 26.07 -0.56 20.15
CA PRO A 419 25.93 -1.04 21.53
C PRO A 419 24.50 -0.94 22.08
N LEU A 420 23.60 -0.16 21.43
CA LEU A 420 22.22 0.01 21.86
C LEU A 420 21.24 -0.93 21.13
N LEU A 421 21.69 -1.62 20.10
CA LEU A 421 20.87 -2.58 19.36
C LEU A 421 20.29 -3.68 20.23
N PRO A 422 21.05 -4.35 21.12
CA PRO A 422 20.51 -5.40 21.99
C PRO A 422 19.37 -4.89 22.90
N THR A 423 19.48 -3.67 23.40
CA THR A 423 18.42 -3.05 24.24
C THR A 423 17.14 -2.82 23.44
N LEU A 424 17.24 -2.34 22.19
CA LEU A 424 16.08 -2.19 21.32
C LEU A 424 15.44 -3.54 20.99
N VAL A 425 16.26 -4.55 20.67
CA VAL A 425 15.77 -5.92 20.35
C VAL A 425 15.03 -6.49 21.55
N ALA A 426 15.63 -6.47 22.74
CA ALA A 426 15.00 -6.99 23.96
C ALA A 426 13.69 -6.26 24.31
N HIS A 427 13.62 -4.95 24.06
CA HIS A 427 12.38 -4.17 24.27
C HIS A 427 11.26 -4.60 23.33
N VAL A 428 11.56 -4.73 22.02
CA VAL A 428 10.57 -5.12 21.01
C VAL A 428 10.09 -6.54 21.21
N GLU A 429 11.02 -7.46 21.48
CA GLU A 429 10.73 -8.87 21.76
C GLU A 429 9.92 -9.04 23.04
N GLY A 430 10.38 -8.48 24.16
CA GLY A 430 9.69 -8.54 25.44
C GLY A 430 8.28 -7.92 25.37
N ARG A 431 8.10 -6.85 24.59
CA ARG A 431 6.76 -6.28 24.34
C ARG A 431 5.85 -7.22 23.55
N TYR A 432 6.38 -7.88 22.53
CA TYR A 432 5.62 -8.88 21.77
C TYR A 432 5.24 -10.08 22.64
N GLU A 433 6.17 -10.63 23.40
CA GLU A 433 5.94 -11.76 24.33
C GLU A 433 4.90 -11.41 25.41
N HIS A 434 5.07 -10.24 26.06
CA HIS A 434 4.13 -9.74 27.04
C HIS A 434 2.71 -9.64 26.47
N LEU A 435 2.54 -9.02 25.30
CA LEU A 435 1.22 -8.85 24.67
C LEU A 435 0.62 -10.17 24.19
N THR A 436 1.44 -11.10 23.74
CA THR A 436 0.99 -12.46 23.37
C THR A 436 0.50 -13.22 24.58
N GLY A 437 1.25 -13.17 25.70
CA GLY A 437 0.85 -13.74 26.98
C GLY A 437 -0.42 -13.12 27.54
N LEU A 438 -0.51 -11.78 27.49
CA LEU A 438 -1.70 -11.03 27.90
C LEU A 438 -2.93 -11.41 27.07
N LEU A 439 -2.80 -11.50 25.74
CA LEU A 439 -3.87 -11.92 24.85
C LEU A 439 -4.36 -13.33 25.15
N LYS A 440 -3.42 -14.27 25.39
CA LYS A 440 -3.75 -15.66 25.74
C LYS A 440 -4.50 -15.74 27.06
N LYS A 441 -4.02 -15.04 28.12
CA LYS A 441 -4.71 -15.00 29.41
C LYS A 441 -6.08 -14.31 29.33
N ALA A 442 -6.15 -13.17 28.64
CA ALA A 442 -7.40 -12.45 28.45
C ALA A 442 -8.47 -13.26 27.69
N ARG A 443 -8.07 -14.13 26.77
CA ARG A 443 -9.01 -15.06 26.09
C ARG A 443 -9.51 -16.19 26.99
N ALA A 444 -8.75 -16.58 28.01
CA ALA A 444 -9.08 -17.67 28.90
C ALA A 444 -10.07 -17.28 30.02
N VAL A 445 -10.28 -15.99 30.27
CA VAL A 445 -11.18 -15.49 31.31
C VAL A 445 -12.47 -14.94 30.72
N GLU A 446 -13.54 -14.89 31.53
CA GLU A 446 -14.83 -14.35 31.08
C GLU A 446 -14.87 -12.82 31.11
N LEU A 447 -15.86 -12.26 30.43
CA LEU A 447 -16.04 -10.82 30.35
C LEU A 447 -16.39 -10.25 31.74
N GLY A 448 -15.61 -9.25 32.18
CA GLY A 448 -15.78 -8.63 33.48
C GLY A 448 -14.87 -9.21 34.56
N GLU A 449 -14.25 -10.35 34.34
CA GLU A 449 -13.30 -10.97 35.28
C GLU A 449 -11.96 -10.24 35.29
N THR A 450 -11.29 -10.32 36.43
CA THR A 450 -9.93 -9.80 36.63
C THR A 450 -8.93 -10.95 36.62
N PHE A 451 -7.76 -10.70 36.09
CA PHE A 451 -6.64 -11.63 36.03
C PHE A 451 -5.30 -10.91 36.15
N GLU A 452 -4.29 -11.62 36.57
CA GLU A 452 -2.93 -11.11 36.70
C GLU A 452 -2.05 -11.53 35.55
N HIS A 453 -1.23 -10.61 35.03
CA HIS A 453 -0.22 -10.86 34.02
C HIS A 453 0.99 -9.95 34.27
N ASP A 454 2.19 -10.58 34.42
CA ASP A 454 3.47 -9.92 34.67
C ASP A 454 3.43 -8.91 35.85
N GLY A 455 2.73 -9.28 36.94
CA GLY A 455 2.63 -8.47 38.15
C GLY A 455 1.61 -7.33 38.07
N HIS A 456 0.87 -7.19 36.97
CA HIS A 456 -0.19 -6.21 36.76
C HIS A 456 -1.57 -6.87 36.74
N CYS A 457 -2.56 -6.17 37.29
CA CYS A 457 -3.93 -6.65 37.31
C CYS A 457 -4.72 -6.05 36.13
N TYR A 458 -5.32 -6.92 35.35
CA TYR A 458 -6.15 -6.56 34.22
C TYR A 458 -7.58 -7.05 34.40
N ARG A 459 -8.53 -6.30 33.89
CA ARG A 459 -9.94 -6.72 33.82
C ARG A 459 -10.33 -6.90 32.37
N ARG A 460 -10.85 -8.06 31.99
CA ARG A 460 -11.41 -8.26 30.65
C ARG A 460 -12.63 -7.36 30.45
N THR A 461 -12.62 -6.54 29.40
CA THR A 461 -13.68 -5.57 29.11
C THR A 461 -14.11 -5.64 27.65
N ASP A 462 -15.25 -5.06 27.36
CA ASP A 462 -15.75 -4.87 26.00
C ASP A 462 -16.16 -3.41 25.77
N SER A 463 -16.44 -3.07 24.54
CA SER A 463 -17.08 -1.82 24.14
C SER A 463 -18.47 -2.08 23.58
N ASP A 464 -19.32 -1.04 23.50
CA ASP A 464 -20.62 -1.15 22.82
C ASP A 464 -20.48 -1.65 21.38
N ARG A 465 -19.36 -1.35 20.74
CA ARG A 465 -19.03 -1.90 19.42
C ARG A 465 -18.76 -3.39 19.48
N ASP A 466 -18.02 -3.86 20.48
CA ASP A 466 -17.70 -5.29 20.63
C ASP A 466 -18.95 -6.11 20.98
N ARG A 467 -19.87 -5.54 21.76
CA ARG A 467 -21.18 -6.13 22.04
C ARG A 467 -22.07 -6.27 20.77
N THR A 468 -21.97 -5.28 19.89
CA THR A 468 -22.61 -5.37 18.58
C THR A 468 -21.92 -6.40 17.71
N TRP A 469 -20.64 -6.55 17.85
CA TRP A 469 -19.77 -7.51 17.18
C TRP A 469 -20.10 -8.95 17.56
N ALA A 470 -20.27 -9.21 18.85
CA ALA A 470 -20.60 -10.54 19.36
C ALA A 470 -21.97 -11.07 18.87
N LYS A 471 -22.85 -10.19 18.35
CA LYS A 471 -24.11 -10.59 17.68
C LYS A 471 -23.88 -11.12 16.26
N SER A 472 -22.71 -10.92 15.68
CA SER A 472 -22.27 -11.55 14.44
C SER A 472 -21.42 -12.78 14.77
N GLN A 473 -21.21 -13.65 13.81
CA GLN A 473 -20.37 -14.86 14.02
C GLN A 473 -18.86 -14.55 14.09
N ASP A 474 -18.47 -13.29 14.04
CA ASP A 474 -17.08 -12.89 14.08
C ASP A 474 -16.57 -12.79 15.54
N GLU A 475 -15.35 -13.24 15.79
CA GLU A 475 -14.70 -13.11 17.09
C GLU A 475 -14.43 -11.63 17.39
N PRO A 476 -14.94 -11.07 18.51
CA PRO A 476 -14.70 -9.69 18.86
C PRO A 476 -13.24 -9.47 19.28
N PRO A 477 -12.69 -8.26 19.09
CA PRO A 477 -11.36 -7.96 19.60
C PRO A 477 -11.31 -8.06 21.12
N VAL A 478 -10.28 -8.70 21.62
CA VAL A 478 -10.02 -8.80 23.05
C VAL A 478 -9.55 -7.45 23.59
N ARG A 479 -10.26 -6.94 24.62
CA ARG A 479 -9.89 -5.74 25.34
C ARG A 479 -9.72 -6.03 26.81
N VAL A 480 -8.83 -5.27 27.43
CA VAL A 480 -8.64 -5.26 28.87
C VAL A 480 -8.63 -3.83 29.38
N THR A 481 -8.97 -3.65 30.64
CA THR A 481 -8.78 -2.40 31.38
C THR A 481 -7.65 -2.65 32.37
N ASP A 482 -6.64 -1.79 32.38
CA ASP A 482 -5.53 -1.83 33.34
C ASP A 482 -5.90 -1.17 34.70
N GLU A 483 -4.93 -1.10 35.61
CA GLU A 483 -5.07 -0.51 36.93
C GLU A 483 -5.41 0.99 36.88
N ASP A 484 -4.92 1.70 35.86
CA ASP A 484 -5.17 3.11 35.58
C ASP A 484 -6.50 3.36 34.88
N ARG A 485 -7.34 2.32 34.70
CA ARG A 485 -8.61 2.34 33.98
C ARG A 485 -8.47 2.67 32.49
N GLN A 486 -7.27 2.48 31.91
CA GLN A 486 -7.09 2.63 30.48
C GLN A 486 -7.56 1.37 29.75
N VAL A 487 -8.30 1.55 28.66
CA VAL A 487 -8.79 0.43 27.85
C VAL A 487 -7.80 0.11 26.75
N LEU A 488 -7.18 -1.06 26.82
CA LEU A 488 -6.25 -1.57 25.83
C LEU A 488 -6.95 -2.56 24.89
N ASN A 489 -6.84 -2.35 23.57
CA ASN A 489 -7.23 -3.34 22.59
C ASN A 489 -6.06 -4.32 22.36
N VAL A 490 -6.04 -5.39 23.13
CA VAL A 490 -4.92 -6.34 23.17
C VAL A 490 -4.72 -7.01 21.81
N THR A 491 -5.81 -7.41 21.11
CA THR A 491 -5.71 -8.01 19.77
C THR A 491 -4.98 -7.11 18.76
N LEU A 492 -5.31 -5.81 18.74
CA LEU A 492 -4.67 -4.88 17.80
C LEU A 492 -3.23 -4.56 18.20
N THR A 493 -2.99 -4.43 19.51
CA THR A 493 -1.67 -4.05 20.04
C THR A 493 -0.69 -5.21 19.85
N GLU A 494 -1.11 -6.45 20.12
CA GLU A 494 -0.34 -7.66 19.87
C GLU A 494 -0.04 -7.82 18.36
N ASP A 495 -1.03 -7.67 17.49
CA ASP A 495 -0.79 -7.73 16.04
C ASP A 495 0.27 -6.70 15.58
N THR A 496 0.22 -5.50 16.14
CA THR A 496 1.20 -4.46 15.83
C THR A 496 2.60 -4.81 16.34
N ALA A 497 2.70 -5.33 17.56
CA ALA A 497 3.97 -5.75 18.15
C ALA A 497 4.59 -6.95 17.41
N PHE A 498 3.76 -7.91 16.98
CA PHE A 498 4.22 -9.01 16.13
C PHE A 498 4.88 -8.52 14.83
N TRP A 499 4.21 -7.64 14.09
CA TRP A 499 4.75 -7.15 12.82
C TRP A 499 5.99 -6.29 13.01
N GLU A 500 6.11 -5.58 14.11
CA GLU A 500 7.32 -4.85 14.47
C GLU A 500 8.47 -5.80 14.78
N TRP A 501 8.24 -6.80 15.65
CA TRP A 501 9.21 -7.84 15.97
C TRP A 501 9.68 -8.58 14.71
N ALA A 502 8.75 -9.06 13.90
CA ALA A 502 9.07 -9.80 12.68
C ALA A 502 9.87 -8.95 11.67
N GLY A 503 9.50 -7.68 11.49
CA GLY A 503 10.24 -6.75 10.64
C GLY A 503 11.66 -6.48 11.17
N LEU A 504 11.82 -6.29 12.48
CA LEU A 504 13.09 -6.10 13.15
C LEU A 504 14.01 -7.31 12.94
N GLU A 505 13.49 -8.51 13.22
CA GLU A 505 14.24 -9.77 13.11
C GLU A 505 14.74 -10.02 11.68
N ILE A 506 13.87 -9.85 10.69
CA ILE A 506 14.29 -10.04 9.31
C ILE A 506 15.32 -8.99 8.89
N LEU A 507 15.14 -7.72 9.24
CA LEU A 507 16.07 -6.66 8.86
C LEU A 507 17.45 -6.84 9.50
N ARG A 508 17.51 -7.21 10.81
CA ARG A 508 18.78 -7.37 11.52
C ARG A 508 19.55 -8.64 11.13
N HIS A 509 18.84 -9.70 10.73
CA HIS A 509 19.46 -10.98 10.38
C HIS A 509 19.76 -11.15 8.88
N SER A 510 19.17 -10.32 8.01
CA SER A 510 19.38 -10.40 6.56
C SER A 510 20.07 -9.17 5.96
N GLY A 511 20.00 -8.03 6.63
CA GLY A 511 20.51 -6.77 6.11
C GLY A 511 19.80 -6.28 4.83
N ILE A 512 18.61 -6.77 4.52
CA ILE A 512 17.83 -6.32 3.35
C ILE A 512 17.32 -4.89 3.53
N ARG A 513 16.92 -4.26 2.43
CA ARG A 513 16.25 -2.95 2.47
C ARG A 513 14.81 -3.09 2.94
N VAL A 514 14.25 -2.06 3.54
CA VAL A 514 12.85 -2.08 3.99
C VAL A 514 11.86 -2.23 2.83
N GLU A 515 12.20 -1.72 1.67
CA GLU A 515 11.42 -1.94 0.45
C GLU A 515 11.42 -3.41 0.06
N GLU A 516 12.60 -4.06 0.10
CA GLU A 516 12.78 -5.49 -0.17
C GLU A 516 12.07 -6.36 0.87
N LEU A 517 12.08 -5.97 2.15
CA LEU A 517 11.27 -6.60 3.20
C LEU A 517 9.78 -6.61 2.82
N CYS A 518 9.25 -5.47 2.37
CA CYS A 518 7.85 -5.36 1.96
C CYS A 518 7.55 -6.09 0.63
N GLU A 519 8.57 -6.48 -0.12
CA GLU A 519 8.47 -7.23 -1.38
C GLU A 519 8.59 -8.74 -1.17
N LEU A 520 9.01 -9.19 0.01
CA LEU A 520 9.10 -10.62 0.30
C LEU A 520 7.75 -11.30 0.10
N THR A 521 7.77 -12.38 -0.63
CA THR A 521 6.63 -13.25 -0.86
C THR A 521 6.92 -14.63 -0.33
N HIS A 522 5.92 -15.46 -0.22
CA HIS A 522 6.09 -16.89 0.03
C HIS A 522 7.05 -17.54 -1.00
N LEU A 523 7.10 -17.02 -2.23
CA LEU A 523 8.02 -17.49 -3.27
C LEU A 523 9.48 -17.08 -3.05
N SER A 524 9.72 -16.12 -2.16
CA SER A 524 11.06 -15.69 -1.79
C SER A 524 11.81 -16.73 -0.95
N ILE A 525 11.09 -17.73 -0.45
CA ILE A 525 11.67 -18.77 0.37
C ILE A 525 11.93 -19.99 -0.49
N ARG A 526 13.15 -20.47 -0.49
CA ARG A 526 13.55 -21.66 -1.27
C ARG A 526 14.36 -22.60 -0.40
N GLN A 527 14.27 -23.88 -0.70
CA GLN A 527 15.13 -24.90 -0.12
C GLN A 527 16.29 -25.20 -1.07
N TYR A 528 17.46 -25.37 -0.50
CA TYR A 528 18.65 -25.80 -1.23
C TYR A 528 19.24 -27.02 -0.52
N ARG A 529 19.35 -28.15 -1.23
CA ARG A 529 19.86 -29.41 -0.70
C ARG A 529 21.30 -29.57 -1.10
N ARG A 530 22.19 -29.69 -0.11
CA ARG A 530 23.64 -29.95 -0.29
C ARG A 530 23.91 -31.37 -0.78
N PRO A 531 25.12 -31.65 -1.34
CA PRO A 531 25.53 -33.03 -1.68
C PRO A 531 25.56 -34.01 -0.50
N ASN A 532 25.65 -33.52 0.73
CA ASN A 532 25.59 -34.28 1.98
C ASN A 532 24.15 -34.47 2.53
N ASP A 533 23.13 -34.24 1.70
CA ASP A 533 21.70 -34.28 2.05
C ASP A 533 21.20 -33.25 3.07
N GLU A 534 22.04 -32.32 3.44
CA GLU A 534 21.71 -31.22 4.32
C GLU A 534 20.82 -30.16 3.59
N VAL A 535 19.67 -29.79 4.14
CA VAL A 535 18.76 -28.79 3.55
C VAL A 535 18.94 -27.43 4.22
N ILE A 536 19.22 -26.38 3.48
CA ILE A 536 19.25 -25.00 3.99
C ILE A 536 18.10 -24.21 3.40
N ALA A 537 17.44 -23.44 4.25
CA ALA A 537 16.47 -22.44 3.81
C ALA A 537 17.19 -21.21 3.24
N LEU A 538 16.74 -20.75 2.10
CA LEU A 538 17.28 -19.60 1.37
C LEU A 538 16.22 -18.52 1.25
N LEU A 539 16.60 -17.29 1.56
CA LEU A 539 15.81 -16.11 1.29
C LEU A 539 16.26 -15.50 -0.04
N VAL A 540 15.40 -15.54 -1.04
CA VAL A 540 15.63 -14.98 -2.37
C VAL A 540 15.07 -13.58 -2.42
N ILE A 541 15.91 -12.59 -2.66
CA ILE A 541 15.54 -11.19 -2.80
C ILE A 541 15.42 -10.86 -4.28
N ALA A 542 14.23 -10.45 -4.69
CA ALA A 542 13.97 -10.04 -6.07
C ALA A 542 14.85 -8.85 -6.47
N PRO A 543 15.14 -8.71 -7.78
CA PRO A 543 15.88 -7.57 -8.28
C PRO A 543 15.20 -6.25 -7.88
N SER A 544 15.94 -5.41 -7.16
CA SER A 544 15.53 -4.06 -6.79
C SER A 544 16.41 -3.04 -7.53
N LYS A 545 16.78 -1.93 -6.91
CA LYS A 545 17.66 -0.90 -7.50
C LYS A 545 18.96 -1.41 -8.11
N SER A 546 19.40 -2.61 -7.77
CA SER A 546 20.61 -3.26 -8.29
C SER A 546 20.37 -4.19 -9.48
N GLU A 547 19.14 -4.33 -9.93
CA GLU A 547 18.70 -5.20 -11.05
C GLU A 547 19.17 -6.66 -10.98
N ARG A 548 19.59 -7.12 -9.79
CA ARG A 548 20.10 -8.50 -9.59
C ARG A 548 19.37 -9.17 -8.44
N GLU A 549 18.91 -10.37 -8.72
CA GLU A 549 18.47 -11.31 -7.69
C GLU A 549 19.66 -11.69 -6.80
N ARG A 550 19.43 -11.76 -5.51
CA ARG A 550 20.41 -12.27 -4.55
C ARG A 550 19.77 -13.25 -3.59
N VAL A 551 20.60 -14.12 -3.07
CA VAL A 551 20.19 -15.21 -2.19
C VAL A 551 20.92 -15.08 -0.86
N ILE A 552 20.17 -15.13 0.24
CA ILE A 552 20.66 -15.05 1.60
C ILE A 552 20.35 -16.38 2.28
N PRO A 553 21.36 -17.16 2.71
CA PRO A 553 21.12 -18.32 3.57
C PRO A 553 20.50 -17.87 4.89
N MET A 554 19.41 -18.52 5.31
CA MET A 554 18.76 -18.16 6.56
C MET A 554 19.52 -18.72 7.76
N SER A 555 19.71 -17.88 8.80
CA SER A 555 20.06 -18.35 10.14
C SER A 555 18.82 -18.97 10.79
N ALA A 556 19.00 -19.69 11.91
CA ALA A 556 17.89 -20.24 12.69
C ALA A 556 16.90 -19.12 13.10
N ASP A 557 17.42 -17.97 13.55
CA ASP A 557 16.60 -16.83 13.98
C ASP A 557 15.79 -16.23 12.81
N LEU A 558 16.43 -16.07 11.64
CA LEU A 558 15.74 -15.58 10.46
C LEU A 558 14.66 -16.56 9.99
N PHE A 559 14.97 -17.85 10.03
CA PHE A 559 14.02 -18.92 9.71
C PHE A 559 12.83 -18.90 10.68
N HIS A 560 13.10 -18.81 11.99
CA HIS A 560 12.05 -18.72 13.02
C HIS A 560 11.12 -17.55 12.77
N ALA A 561 11.66 -16.34 12.52
CA ALA A 561 10.83 -15.16 12.22
C ALA A 561 9.94 -15.35 10.99
N VAL A 562 10.49 -15.94 9.92
CA VAL A 562 9.75 -16.23 8.69
C VAL A 562 8.69 -17.31 8.93
N ALA A 563 8.99 -18.36 9.68
CA ALA A 563 8.05 -19.43 10.04
C ALA A 563 6.87 -18.89 10.86
N GLN A 564 7.12 -18.02 11.84
CA GLN A 564 6.06 -17.36 12.62
C GLN A 564 5.15 -16.48 11.74
N ILE A 565 5.72 -15.77 10.77
CA ILE A 565 4.92 -14.99 9.82
C ILE A 565 4.00 -15.90 9.00
N ILE A 566 4.56 -17.00 8.46
CA ILE A 566 3.78 -17.95 7.66
C ILE A 566 2.65 -18.54 8.50
N ARG A 567 2.97 -19.03 9.72
CA ARG A 567 1.95 -19.57 10.65
C ARG A 567 0.84 -18.56 10.92
N ARG A 568 1.17 -17.28 11.13
CA ARG A 568 0.15 -16.21 11.33
C ARG A 568 -0.69 -15.95 10.08
N LEU A 569 -0.10 -16.06 8.89
CA LEU A 569 -0.80 -15.82 7.62
C LEU A 569 -1.65 -17.00 7.16
N THR A 570 -1.38 -18.20 7.67
CA THR A 570 -2.01 -19.45 7.26
C THR A 570 -2.74 -20.15 8.42
N PRO A 571 -3.60 -19.46 9.20
CA PRO A 571 -4.35 -20.10 10.24
C PRO A 571 -5.23 -21.21 9.61
N ASP A 572 -5.33 -22.35 10.29
CA ASP A 572 -6.11 -23.52 9.86
C ASP A 572 -5.75 -24.07 8.47
N GLY A 573 -4.49 -23.95 8.06
CA GLY A 573 -4.01 -24.41 6.76
C GLY A 573 -4.48 -23.59 5.55
N ARG A 574 -5.07 -22.42 5.77
CA ARG A 574 -5.48 -21.52 4.69
C ARG A 574 -4.27 -20.96 3.95
N PRO A 575 -4.33 -20.86 2.63
CA PRO A 575 -3.21 -20.32 1.86
C PRO A 575 -2.98 -18.83 2.13
N VAL A 576 -1.73 -18.39 1.97
CA VAL A 576 -1.38 -16.96 2.01
C VAL A 576 -2.17 -16.19 0.94
N ARG A 577 -2.88 -15.16 1.34
CA ARG A 577 -3.73 -14.36 0.42
C ARG A 577 -2.87 -13.61 -0.60
N LEU A 578 -3.36 -13.60 -1.84
CA LEU A 578 -2.75 -12.82 -2.93
C LEU A 578 -3.18 -11.37 -2.82
N LEU A 579 -2.21 -10.47 -2.83
CA LEU A 579 -2.44 -9.02 -2.75
C LEU A 579 -1.63 -8.29 -3.82
N ASN A 580 -2.12 -7.11 -4.22
CA ASN A 580 -1.33 -6.16 -5.00
C ASN A 580 -0.60 -5.21 -4.05
N ARG A 581 0.67 -4.95 -4.32
CA ARG A 581 1.48 -3.97 -3.61
C ARG A 581 1.69 -2.73 -4.47
N TYR A 582 1.48 -1.56 -3.89
CA TYR A 582 1.84 -0.30 -4.54
C TYR A 582 3.29 0.06 -4.29
N ASP A 583 4.04 0.29 -5.37
CA ASP A 583 5.39 0.85 -5.29
C ASP A 583 5.33 2.38 -5.30
N PRO A 584 5.66 3.05 -4.17
CA PRO A 584 5.60 4.50 -4.10
C PRO A 584 6.71 5.20 -4.90
N HIS A 585 7.77 4.49 -5.29
CA HIS A 585 8.88 5.03 -6.08
C HIS A 585 8.54 4.95 -7.57
N GLU A 586 8.17 3.77 -8.05
CA GLU A 586 7.78 3.56 -9.45
C GLU A 586 6.34 3.97 -9.75
N LYS A 587 5.53 4.28 -8.73
CA LYS A 587 4.10 4.63 -8.89
C LYS A 587 3.30 3.57 -9.64
N THR A 588 3.61 2.32 -9.40
CA THR A 588 2.98 1.16 -10.04
C THR A 588 2.45 0.17 -9.02
N TRP A 589 1.49 -0.64 -9.46
CA TRP A 589 0.98 -1.76 -8.69
C TRP A 589 1.63 -3.06 -9.17
N SER A 590 1.99 -3.92 -8.22
CA SER A 590 2.46 -5.27 -8.54
C SER A 590 1.30 -6.14 -9.03
N GLU A 591 1.65 -7.26 -9.66
CA GLU A 591 0.72 -8.37 -9.80
C GLU A 591 0.27 -8.88 -8.43
N PRO A 592 -0.89 -9.60 -8.34
CA PRO A 592 -1.30 -10.25 -7.10
C PRO A 592 -0.28 -11.32 -6.70
N MET A 593 0.33 -11.14 -5.53
CA MET A 593 1.39 -12.02 -5.03
C MET A 593 1.13 -12.39 -3.55
N PRO A 594 1.61 -13.55 -3.08
CA PRO A 594 1.50 -13.97 -1.68
C PRO A 594 2.55 -13.27 -0.81
N PHE A 595 2.39 -11.97 -0.61
CA PHE A 595 3.33 -11.20 0.21
C PHE A 595 3.35 -11.67 1.66
N LEU A 596 4.53 -11.69 2.27
CA LEU A 596 4.70 -12.07 3.68
C LEU A 596 4.35 -10.92 4.62
N MET A 597 4.73 -9.70 4.30
CA MET A 597 4.45 -8.54 5.13
C MET A 597 3.05 -7.98 4.84
N GLN A 598 1.99 -8.72 5.21
CA GLN A 598 0.61 -8.32 5.00
C GLN A 598 -0.22 -8.41 6.27
N ARG A 599 -1.05 -7.40 6.50
CA ARG A 599 -1.98 -7.38 7.64
C ARG A 599 -3.35 -6.85 7.26
N GLN A 600 -4.33 -7.20 8.08
CA GLN A 600 -5.66 -6.62 8.00
C GLN A 600 -5.65 -5.22 8.64
N ASN A 601 -6.11 -4.21 7.91
CA ASN A 601 -6.30 -2.87 8.42
C ASN A 601 -7.70 -2.38 8.06
N GLY A 602 -8.62 -2.52 9.00
CA GLY A 602 -10.02 -2.23 8.75
C GLY A 602 -10.62 -3.17 7.71
N THR A 603 -11.23 -2.63 6.66
CA THR A 603 -11.85 -3.40 5.56
C THR A 603 -10.83 -4.01 4.61
N GLN A 604 -9.58 -3.59 4.66
CA GLN A 604 -8.58 -3.97 3.67
C GLN A 604 -7.44 -4.75 4.29
N ARG A 605 -7.13 -5.90 3.69
CA ARG A 605 -5.83 -6.53 3.87
C ARG A 605 -4.87 -5.89 2.87
N SER A 606 -3.74 -5.45 3.34
CA SER A 606 -2.74 -4.77 2.52
C SER A 606 -1.32 -5.12 2.94
N VAL A 607 -0.39 -5.01 2.01
CA VAL A 607 1.04 -5.11 2.33
C VAL A 607 1.44 -3.95 3.23
N ILE A 608 2.21 -4.24 4.27
CA ILE A 608 2.73 -3.24 5.21
C ILE A 608 3.68 -2.32 4.46
N SER A 609 3.52 -1.01 4.64
CA SER A 609 4.38 -0.05 3.95
C SER A 609 5.72 0.16 4.66
N PRO A 610 6.80 0.52 3.94
CA PRO A 610 8.08 0.89 4.54
C PRO A 610 7.95 1.96 5.64
N THR A 611 7.08 2.94 5.42
CA THR A 611 6.82 4.02 6.39
C THR A 611 6.23 3.49 7.70
N THR A 612 5.46 2.41 7.66
CA THR A 612 4.90 1.79 8.87
C THR A 612 6.01 1.26 9.77
N PHE A 613 7.00 0.54 9.22
CA PHE A 613 8.14 0.06 9.99
C PHE A 613 9.00 1.20 10.56
N ILE A 614 9.20 2.28 9.77
CA ILE A 614 9.92 3.46 10.28
C ILE A 614 9.23 4.04 11.51
N HIS A 615 7.89 4.15 11.49
CA HIS A 615 7.14 4.68 12.64
C HIS A 615 7.13 3.70 13.82
N MET A 616 7.06 2.38 13.59
CA MET A 616 7.14 1.39 14.65
C MET A 616 8.46 1.51 15.40
N PHE A 617 9.58 1.46 14.70
CA PHE A 617 10.91 1.57 15.34
C PHE A 617 11.15 2.93 16.01
N ALA A 618 10.66 4.02 15.42
CA ALA A 618 10.75 5.35 16.05
C ALA A 618 10.00 5.37 17.38
N ARG A 619 8.79 4.80 17.41
CA ARG A 619 7.97 4.71 18.64
C ARG A 619 8.66 3.86 19.73
N SER A 620 9.23 2.71 19.38
CA SER A 620 9.98 1.91 20.34
C SER A 620 11.22 2.62 20.90
N CYS A 621 11.87 3.45 20.08
CA CYS A 621 12.94 4.32 20.58
C CYS A 621 12.43 5.42 21.52
N GLU A 622 11.26 6.01 21.24
CA GLU A 622 10.59 6.99 22.11
C GLU A 622 10.20 6.36 23.45
N GLU A 623 9.61 5.17 23.44
CA GLU A 623 9.27 4.40 24.65
C GLU A 623 10.53 4.09 25.49
N LEU A 624 11.62 3.66 24.82
CA LEU A 624 12.92 3.42 25.51
C LEU A 624 13.57 4.69 26.06
N ALA A 625 13.33 5.84 25.45
CA ALA A 625 13.87 7.11 25.93
C ALA A 625 13.35 7.50 27.33
N GLU A 626 12.18 7.01 27.72
CA GLU A 626 11.61 7.22 29.06
C GLU A 626 12.43 6.54 30.16
N THR A 627 13.04 5.40 29.85
CA THR A 627 13.82 4.57 30.82
C THR A 627 15.33 4.59 30.57
N HIS A 628 15.76 4.82 29.32
CA HIS A 628 17.17 4.79 28.93
C HIS A 628 17.60 6.10 28.27
N ARG A 629 18.30 6.95 29.02
CA ARG A 629 18.77 8.28 28.54
C ARG A 629 19.54 8.23 27.21
N ALA A 630 20.18 7.11 26.89
CA ALA A 630 20.91 6.94 25.62
C ALA A 630 19.99 6.97 24.38
N PHE A 631 18.68 6.81 24.55
CA PHE A 631 17.69 6.88 23.47
C PHE A 631 17.02 8.26 23.34
N ALA A 632 17.28 9.25 24.22
CA ALA A 632 16.58 10.53 24.30
C ALA A 632 16.49 11.29 22.95
N ASP A 633 17.56 11.25 22.13
CA ASP A 633 17.62 11.91 20.81
C ASP A 633 17.94 10.89 19.70
N MET A 634 17.60 9.62 19.92
CA MET A 634 17.99 8.56 19.04
C MET A 634 16.80 7.85 18.42
N THR A 635 16.88 7.60 17.11
CA THR A 635 15.95 6.75 16.39
C THR A 635 16.72 5.74 15.56
N PHE A 636 16.28 4.48 15.58
CA PHE A 636 16.72 3.48 14.62
C PHE A 636 15.86 3.53 13.37
N THR A 637 16.50 3.50 12.23
CA THR A 637 15.83 3.40 10.94
C THR A 637 16.11 2.02 10.32
N PRO A 638 15.26 1.51 9.42
CA PRO A 638 15.52 0.26 8.72
C PRO A 638 16.90 0.19 8.05
N HIS A 639 17.40 1.32 7.59
CA HIS A 639 18.74 1.38 6.98
C HIS A 639 19.88 1.28 7.99
N ASP A 640 19.67 1.60 9.25
CA ASP A 640 20.65 1.39 10.31
C ASP A 640 20.86 -0.11 10.55
N PHE A 641 19.81 -0.94 10.56
CA PHE A 641 19.93 -2.40 10.68
C PHE A 641 20.78 -3.00 9.55
N ARG A 642 20.57 -2.57 8.32
CA ARG A 642 21.39 -3.01 7.18
C ARG A 642 22.88 -2.66 7.36
N ARG A 643 23.20 -1.49 7.91
CA ARG A 643 24.57 -1.07 8.17
C ARG A 643 25.18 -1.81 9.35
N LEU A 644 24.39 -2.03 10.40
CA LEU A 644 24.81 -2.83 11.56
C LEU A 644 25.11 -4.27 11.13
N PHE A 645 24.23 -4.87 10.32
CA PHE A 645 24.46 -6.18 9.73
C PHE A 645 25.74 -6.21 8.89
N ALA A 646 25.92 -5.21 8.00
CA ALA A 646 27.14 -5.10 7.18
C ALA A 646 28.41 -5.00 8.05
N THR A 647 28.36 -4.19 9.10
CA THR A 647 29.48 -4.04 10.05
C THR A 647 29.76 -5.34 10.80
N GLU A 648 28.71 -6.02 11.24
CA GLU A 648 28.79 -7.27 11.99
C GLU A 648 29.41 -8.41 11.14
N ILE A 649 28.95 -8.60 9.90
CA ILE A 649 29.49 -9.65 9.02
C ILE A 649 30.96 -9.42 8.65
N VAL A 650 31.35 -8.14 8.43
CA VAL A 650 32.74 -7.79 8.12
C VAL A 650 33.62 -7.96 9.35
N ASN A 651 33.20 -7.49 10.52
CA ASN A 651 33.93 -7.65 11.77
C ASN A 651 34.00 -9.12 12.22
N GLY A 652 32.98 -9.92 11.87
CA GLY A 652 32.94 -11.36 12.09
C GLY A 652 33.84 -12.18 11.15
N GLY A 653 34.60 -11.51 10.26
CA GLY A 653 35.60 -12.12 9.38
C GLY A 653 35.06 -12.62 8.04
N LEU A 654 33.76 -12.28 7.68
CA LEU A 654 33.26 -12.58 6.34
C LEU A 654 34.02 -11.71 5.32
N PRO A 655 34.54 -12.27 4.23
CA PRO A 655 35.25 -11.50 3.21
C PRO A 655 34.35 -10.38 2.64
N ILE A 656 34.88 -9.17 2.51
CA ILE A 656 34.13 -7.95 2.13
C ILE A 656 33.36 -8.13 0.81
N HIS A 657 33.93 -8.85 -0.15
CA HIS A 657 33.29 -9.10 -1.45
C HIS A 657 32.07 -10.03 -1.32
N ILE A 658 32.09 -11.01 -0.39
CA ILE A 658 30.95 -11.88 -0.11
C ILE A 658 29.86 -11.07 0.61
N GLY A 659 30.23 -10.27 1.60
CA GLY A 659 29.32 -9.35 2.27
C GLY A 659 28.66 -8.34 1.30
N ALA A 660 29.44 -7.81 0.37
CA ALA A 660 28.92 -6.92 -0.68
C ALA A 660 27.90 -7.63 -1.60
N ALA A 661 28.17 -8.89 -1.93
CA ALA A 661 27.24 -9.70 -2.73
C ALA A 661 25.93 -9.99 -1.99
N LEU A 662 26.00 -10.38 -0.70
CA LEU A 662 24.82 -10.57 0.14
C LEU A 662 23.96 -9.31 0.24
N LEU A 663 24.62 -8.17 0.34
CA LEU A 663 23.95 -6.87 0.41
C LEU A 663 23.52 -6.31 -0.97
N GLY A 664 23.96 -6.90 -2.09
CA GLY A 664 23.66 -6.42 -3.44
C GLY A 664 24.30 -5.05 -3.74
N HIS A 665 25.56 -4.85 -3.31
CA HIS A 665 26.34 -3.65 -3.64
C HIS A 665 27.03 -3.83 -4.98
N LEU A 666 26.75 -2.92 -5.95
CA LEU A 666 27.18 -3.05 -7.35
C LEU A 666 28.65 -2.67 -7.63
N ASN A 667 29.40 -2.17 -6.67
CA ASN A 667 30.67 -1.46 -6.95
C ASN A 667 31.94 -2.33 -6.87
N LEU A 668 31.87 -3.55 -7.33
CA LEU A 668 33.08 -4.36 -7.53
C LEU A 668 33.01 -5.00 -8.92
N GLN A 669 33.76 -4.45 -9.86
CA GLN A 669 33.94 -4.98 -11.25
C GLN A 669 34.40 -6.44 -11.32
N THR A 670 34.72 -7.05 -10.21
CA THR A 670 35.17 -8.43 -10.05
C THR A 670 34.04 -9.48 -9.97
N LEU A 671 32.76 -9.05 -10.03
CA LEU A 671 31.62 -9.95 -9.78
C LEU A 671 31.27 -10.89 -10.91
N GLN A 672 31.75 -10.69 -12.13
CA GLN A 672 31.44 -11.59 -13.26
C GLN A 672 31.97 -13.01 -13.08
N GLY A 673 33.07 -13.20 -12.32
CA GLY A 673 33.64 -14.51 -11.96
C GLY A 673 32.96 -15.19 -10.77
N TYR A 674 32.20 -14.44 -9.94
CA TYR A 674 31.64 -14.95 -8.67
C TYR A 674 30.33 -15.72 -8.80
N VAL A 675 29.61 -15.58 -9.92
CA VAL A 675 28.32 -16.26 -10.12
C VAL A 675 28.51 -17.80 -10.15
N ALA A 676 29.67 -18.32 -10.51
CA ALA A 676 29.97 -19.75 -10.52
C ALA A 676 30.55 -20.27 -9.16
N VAL A 677 31.21 -19.42 -8.39
CA VAL A 677 31.81 -19.75 -7.08
C VAL A 677 30.81 -19.53 -5.94
N PHE A 678 29.75 -18.88 -6.23
CA PHE A 678 28.86 -18.17 -5.30
C PHE A 678 28.08 -19.06 -4.33
N ALA A 679 27.67 -20.26 -4.70
CA ALA A 679 26.78 -21.05 -3.87
C ALA A 679 27.50 -21.68 -2.65
N GLU A 680 28.59 -22.40 -2.85
CA GLU A 680 29.22 -23.13 -1.78
C GLU A 680 30.16 -22.30 -0.88
N ASP A 681 30.92 -21.37 -1.47
CA ASP A 681 31.84 -20.52 -0.69
C ASP A 681 31.12 -19.51 0.19
N ILE A 682 30.03 -18.92 -0.30
CA ILE A 682 29.19 -18.03 0.55
C ILE A 682 28.59 -18.83 1.69
N VAL A 683 27.99 -19.97 1.38
CA VAL A 683 27.33 -20.77 2.42
C VAL A 683 28.35 -21.21 3.46
N THR A 684 29.49 -21.73 3.06
CA THR A 684 30.54 -22.22 3.98
C THR A 684 31.08 -21.05 4.84
N ASN A 685 31.41 -19.91 4.25
CA ASN A 685 31.92 -18.77 5.00
C ASN A 685 30.84 -18.11 5.88
N TYR A 686 29.60 -18.04 5.41
CA TYR A 686 28.51 -17.49 6.20
C TYR A 686 28.12 -18.40 7.37
N GLN A 687 28.12 -19.73 7.19
CA GLN A 687 27.89 -20.67 8.27
C GLN A 687 29.02 -20.62 9.30
N ARG A 688 30.29 -20.50 8.86
CA ARG A 688 31.43 -20.33 9.76
C ARG A 688 31.29 -19.05 10.58
N PHE A 689 30.86 -17.95 9.95
CA PHE A 689 30.56 -16.70 10.63
C PHE A 689 29.40 -16.86 11.63
N LEU A 690 28.28 -17.49 11.24
CA LEU A 690 27.16 -17.74 12.14
C LEU A 690 27.56 -18.62 13.33
N ASN A 691 28.33 -19.66 13.11
CA ASN A 691 28.84 -20.54 14.18
C ASN A 691 29.79 -19.78 15.14
N HIS A 692 30.64 -18.93 14.60
CA HIS A 692 31.48 -18.05 15.40
C HIS A 692 30.65 -17.02 16.19
N ARG A 693 29.66 -16.41 15.59
CA ARG A 693 28.71 -15.51 16.27
C ARG A 693 27.97 -16.24 17.40
N ARG A 694 27.52 -17.49 17.14
CA ARG A 694 26.84 -18.34 18.14
C ARG A 694 27.75 -18.65 19.32
N SER A 695 29.05 -18.90 19.09
CA SER A 695 30.01 -19.17 20.16
C SER A 695 30.35 -17.95 21.04
N LEU A 696 30.01 -16.73 20.61
CA LEU A 696 30.28 -15.49 21.34
C LEU A 696 29.09 -14.98 22.16
N ARG A 697 27.91 -15.64 22.08
CA ARG A 697 26.68 -15.22 22.75
C ARG A 697 26.09 -16.34 23.60
N PRO A 698 25.27 -16.03 24.65
CA PRO A 698 24.61 -17.05 25.47
C PRO A 698 23.66 -17.91 24.62
N GLU A 699 23.61 -19.21 24.93
CA GLU A 699 22.77 -20.21 24.22
C GLU A 699 21.28 -19.87 24.24
N ILE A 700 20.80 -19.15 25.25
CA ILE A 700 19.41 -18.72 25.40
C ILE A 700 18.95 -17.80 24.24
N GLU A 701 19.86 -17.11 23.56
CA GLU A 701 19.52 -16.21 22.43
C GLU A 701 19.32 -16.97 21.09
N TYR A 702 19.49 -18.29 21.06
CA TYR A 702 19.45 -19.07 19.82
C TYR A 702 18.50 -20.26 19.93
N PRO A 703 17.19 -20.05 19.76
CA PRO A 703 16.26 -21.17 19.72
C PRO A 703 16.61 -22.11 18.56
N GLU A 704 16.67 -23.42 18.85
CA GLU A 704 16.75 -24.41 17.78
C GLU A 704 15.41 -24.50 17.05
N VAL A 705 15.45 -24.68 15.73
CA VAL A 705 14.24 -24.93 14.95
C VAL A 705 13.63 -26.25 15.38
N THR A 706 12.42 -26.24 15.91
CA THR A 706 11.78 -27.48 16.38
C THR A 706 11.35 -28.36 15.20
N PRO A 707 11.22 -29.66 15.39
CA PRO A 707 10.71 -30.56 14.35
C PRO A 707 9.31 -30.18 13.87
N GLU A 708 8.47 -29.59 14.75
CA GLU A 708 7.13 -29.12 14.44
C GLU A 708 7.19 -27.88 13.56
N GLU A 709 8.02 -26.89 13.89
CA GLU A 709 8.24 -25.69 13.06
C GLU A 709 8.78 -26.07 11.68
N TRP A 710 9.63 -27.09 11.62
CA TRP A 710 10.17 -27.62 10.38
C TRP A 710 9.09 -28.35 9.56
N ALA A 711 8.28 -29.19 10.20
CA ALA A 711 7.18 -29.91 9.54
C ALA A 711 6.13 -28.91 8.98
N ASP A 712 5.71 -27.91 9.76
CA ASP A 712 4.83 -26.85 9.31
C ASP A 712 5.41 -26.07 8.12
N PHE A 713 6.71 -25.83 8.14
CA PHE A 713 7.42 -25.18 7.05
C PHE A 713 7.45 -26.05 5.79
N GLU A 714 7.80 -27.35 5.91
CA GLU A 714 7.82 -28.28 4.76
C GLU A 714 6.43 -28.51 4.18
N GLU A 715 5.40 -28.70 5.03
CA GLU A 715 4.01 -28.88 4.58
C GLU A 715 3.53 -27.68 3.75
N HIS A 716 4.01 -26.49 4.09
CA HIS A 716 3.68 -25.27 3.34
C HIS A 716 4.29 -25.25 1.93
N PHE A 717 5.42 -25.93 1.70
CA PHE A 717 6.13 -25.99 0.40
C PHE A 717 5.78 -27.19 -0.48
N ASP A 718 5.18 -28.22 0.08
CA ASP A 718 4.88 -29.46 -0.68
C ASP A 718 3.67 -29.29 -1.62
N LYS A 719 3.32 -28.08 -1.94
CA LYS A 719 2.05 -27.69 -2.55
C LYS A 719 2.08 -27.62 -4.06
N ARG A 720 1.19 -28.41 -4.66
CA ARG A 720 0.73 -28.42 -6.05
C ARG A 720 1.79 -28.71 -7.11
N LYS A 721 2.07 -29.99 -7.27
CA LYS A 721 2.79 -30.49 -8.46
C LYS A 721 1.90 -30.29 -9.69
N VAL A 722 2.40 -29.60 -10.70
CA VAL A 722 1.79 -29.48 -12.03
C VAL A 722 2.70 -30.16 -13.06
N GLU A 723 2.18 -30.47 -14.26
CA GLU A 723 2.90 -31.24 -15.29
C GLU A 723 4.34 -30.74 -15.52
N LEU A 724 4.55 -29.44 -15.56
CA LEU A 724 5.85 -28.85 -15.90
C LEU A 724 6.74 -28.55 -14.67
N GLY A 725 6.26 -28.75 -13.45
CA GLY A 725 7.03 -28.43 -12.25
C GLY A 725 6.15 -28.16 -11.02
N ASN A 726 6.53 -27.17 -10.23
CA ASN A 726 5.82 -26.78 -9.01
C ASN A 726 5.06 -25.47 -9.25
N CYS A 727 3.80 -25.44 -8.86
CA CYS A 727 3.02 -24.20 -8.83
C CYS A 727 3.18 -23.53 -7.47
N ALA A 728 3.70 -22.32 -7.46
CA ALA A 728 3.83 -21.53 -6.23
C ALA A 728 2.51 -20.92 -5.73
N ARG A 729 1.39 -21.24 -6.38
CA ARG A 729 0.06 -20.85 -5.93
C ARG A 729 -0.37 -21.71 -4.74
N PRO A 730 -1.03 -21.13 -3.73
CA PRO A 730 -1.54 -21.90 -2.60
C PRO A 730 -2.46 -23.03 -3.04
N TYR A 731 -2.34 -24.21 -2.41
CA TYR A 731 -3.19 -25.36 -2.70
C TYR A 731 -4.67 -25.01 -2.43
N GLY A 732 -5.58 -25.49 -3.31
CA GLY A 732 -7.02 -25.25 -3.14
C GLY A 732 -7.52 -23.88 -3.61
N THR A 733 -6.66 -22.97 -4.07
CA THR A 733 -7.15 -21.72 -4.69
C THR A 733 -7.52 -21.93 -6.16
N PRO A 734 -8.67 -21.40 -6.66
CA PRO A 734 -9.04 -21.50 -8.07
C PRO A 734 -7.97 -20.83 -8.95
N CYS A 735 -7.63 -21.47 -10.06
CA CYS A 735 -6.62 -20.97 -10.98
C CYS A 735 -7.28 -20.51 -12.29
N ASN A 736 -7.26 -19.23 -12.57
CA ASN A 736 -7.76 -18.67 -13.83
C ASN A 736 -6.87 -19.03 -15.04
N HIS A 737 -5.71 -19.64 -14.79
CA HIS A 737 -4.72 -20.06 -15.80
C HIS A 737 -4.55 -21.57 -15.83
N GLU A 738 -5.51 -22.33 -15.32
CA GLU A 738 -5.49 -23.78 -15.42
C GLU A 738 -5.35 -24.14 -16.90
N HIS A 739 -4.35 -24.94 -17.24
CA HIS A 739 -3.90 -25.27 -18.62
C HIS A 739 -3.03 -24.21 -19.33
N ALA A 740 -2.81 -23.01 -18.79
CA ALA A 740 -1.91 -21.99 -19.36
C ALA A 740 -0.66 -21.72 -18.49
N CYS A 741 -0.19 -22.75 -17.79
CA CYS A 741 0.92 -22.65 -16.82
C CYS A 741 2.21 -22.04 -17.37
N ILE A 742 2.49 -22.22 -18.68
CA ILE A 742 3.71 -21.69 -19.33
C ILE A 742 3.80 -20.17 -19.23
N ARG A 743 2.66 -19.46 -19.34
CA ARG A 743 2.59 -18.00 -19.22
C ARG A 743 2.55 -17.52 -17.77
N CYS A 744 2.39 -18.43 -16.80
CA CYS A 744 2.19 -18.08 -15.40
C CYS A 744 3.54 -17.81 -14.71
N PRO A 745 3.71 -16.64 -14.06
CA PRO A 745 4.92 -16.34 -13.30
C PRO A 745 5.10 -17.25 -12.08
N MET A 746 4.00 -17.88 -11.62
CA MET A 746 4.01 -18.78 -10.46
C MET A 746 4.52 -20.19 -10.78
N LEU A 747 4.75 -20.52 -12.03
CA LEU A 747 5.29 -21.81 -12.42
C LEU A 747 6.81 -21.84 -12.24
N GLN A 748 7.27 -22.73 -11.38
CA GLN A 748 8.67 -23.11 -11.24
C GLN A 748 8.91 -24.40 -12.03
N VAL A 749 9.58 -24.30 -13.16
CA VAL A 749 9.81 -25.45 -14.04
C VAL A 749 10.85 -26.38 -13.44
N ASN A 750 10.50 -27.66 -13.36
CA ASN A 750 11.47 -28.68 -13.01
C ASN A 750 12.48 -28.87 -14.16
N PRO A 751 13.80 -28.79 -13.92
CA PRO A 751 14.81 -29.01 -14.97
C PRO A 751 14.65 -30.31 -15.77
N LYS A 752 14.08 -31.36 -15.15
CA LYS A 752 13.79 -32.64 -15.82
C LYS A 752 12.73 -32.50 -16.94
N MET A 753 11.97 -31.38 -16.94
CA MET A 753 10.94 -31.12 -17.93
C MET A 753 11.42 -30.33 -19.15
N LEU A 754 12.73 -30.05 -19.25
CA LEU A 754 13.32 -29.41 -20.44
C LEU A 754 12.97 -30.10 -21.77
N PRO A 755 12.99 -31.46 -21.89
CA PRO A 755 12.55 -32.13 -23.12
C PRO A 755 11.10 -31.81 -23.44
N ARG A 756 10.22 -31.81 -22.46
CA ARG A 756 8.79 -31.50 -22.64
C ARG A 756 8.55 -30.07 -23.10
N LEU A 757 9.30 -29.12 -22.54
CA LEU A 757 9.25 -27.72 -22.99
C LEU A 757 9.71 -27.57 -24.44
N ALA A 758 10.71 -28.34 -24.88
CA ALA A 758 11.17 -28.36 -26.28
C ALA A 758 10.12 -28.93 -27.23
N GLU A 759 9.37 -29.97 -26.82
CA GLU A 759 8.23 -30.50 -27.56
C GLU A 759 7.14 -29.47 -27.74
N ILE A 760 6.77 -28.76 -26.66
CA ILE A 760 5.76 -27.71 -26.67
C ILE A 760 6.21 -26.54 -27.55
N GLU A 761 7.49 -26.18 -27.56
CA GLU A 761 8.03 -25.16 -28.46
C GLU A 761 7.87 -25.56 -29.92
N LYS A 762 8.20 -26.79 -30.25
CA LYS A 762 8.06 -27.31 -31.61
C LYS A 762 6.60 -27.29 -32.08
N ASP A 763 5.67 -27.69 -31.25
CA ASP A 763 4.23 -27.63 -31.55
C ASP A 763 3.74 -26.18 -31.75
N LEU A 764 4.13 -25.27 -30.87
CA LEU A 764 3.80 -23.85 -31.01
C LEU A 764 4.36 -23.24 -32.30
N LEU A 765 5.57 -23.62 -32.72
CA LEU A 765 6.15 -23.15 -33.97
C LEU A 765 5.38 -23.66 -35.18
N LEU A 766 4.92 -24.91 -35.15
CA LEU A 766 4.08 -25.50 -36.24
C LEU A 766 2.72 -24.79 -36.29
N ARG A 767 2.09 -24.56 -35.13
CA ARG A 767 0.82 -23.82 -35.06
C ARG A 767 0.98 -22.37 -35.53
N ARG A 768 2.09 -21.72 -35.17
CA ARG A 768 2.42 -20.37 -35.63
C ARG A 768 2.50 -20.28 -37.16
N LYS A 769 3.20 -21.24 -37.76
CA LYS A 769 3.32 -21.32 -39.22
C LYS A 769 1.95 -21.45 -39.89
N ARG A 770 1.09 -22.35 -39.39
CA ARG A 770 -0.28 -22.50 -39.86
C ARG A 770 -1.11 -21.22 -39.70
N ALA A 771 -1.04 -20.59 -38.53
CA ALA A 771 -1.76 -19.33 -38.26
C ALA A 771 -1.27 -18.19 -39.20
N GLN A 772 0.01 -18.17 -39.59
CA GLN A 772 0.53 -17.24 -40.59
C GLN A 772 0.01 -17.52 -41.98
N GLU A 773 -0.04 -18.79 -42.37
CA GLU A 773 -0.59 -19.21 -43.67
C GLU A 773 -2.07 -18.88 -43.81
N GLU A 774 -2.83 -18.99 -42.71
CA GLU A 774 -4.27 -18.69 -42.64
C GLU A 774 -4.58 -17.21 -42.28
N HIS A 775 -3.54 -16.36 -42.14
CA HIS A 775 -3.65 -14.93 -41.77
C HIS A 775 -4.36 -14.64 -40.44
N TRP A 776 -4.27 -15.51 -39.44
CA TRP A 776 -4.85 -15.33 -38.11
C TRP A 776 -3.91 -14.51 -37.24
N LEU A 777 -3.89 -13.19 -37.45
CA LEU A 777 -2.94 -12.28 -36.79
C LEU A 777 -3.00 -12.33 -35.25
N GLY A 778 -4.19 -12.41 -34.66
CA GLY A 778 -4.35 -12.52 -33.22
C GLY A 778 -3.81 -13.83 -32.62
N GLU A 779 -3.93 -14.97 -33.38
CA GLU A 779 -3.35 -16.23 -32.94
C GLU A 779 -1.82 -16.20 -33.06
N VAL A 780 -1.27 -15.57 -34.11
CA VAL A 780 0.18 -15.37 -34.25
C VAL A 780 0.75 -14.59 -33.10
N GLU A 781 0.12 -13.48 -32.71
CA GLU A 781 0.55 -12.65 -31.57
C GLU A 781 0.46 -13.41 -30.24
N GLY A 782 -0.62 -14.17 -30.03
CA GLY A 782 -0.80 -15.02 -28.85
C GLY A 782 0.26 -16.11 -28.74
N ILE A 783 0.62 -16.75 -29.84
CA ILE A 783 1.68 -17.77 -29.92
C ILE A 783 3.06 -17.14 -29.69
N ASP A 784 3.35 -15.99 -30.27
CA ASP A 784 4.62 -15.29 -30.10
C ASP A 784 4.84 -14.87 -28.64
N SER A 785 3.78 -14.38 -27.97
CA SER A 785 3.81 -14.13 -26.53
C SER A 785 4.11 -15.40 -25.73
N THR A 786 3.45 -16.52 -26.07
CA THR A 786 3.66 -17.80 -25.37
C THR A 786 5.08 -18.33 -25.56
N LEU A 787 5.63 -18.23 -26.77
CA LEU A 787 7.00 -18.63 -27.09
C LEU A 787 8.02 -17.81 -26.30
N THR A 788 7.77 -16.53 -26.12
CA THR A 788 8.64 -15.66 -25.30
C THR A 788 8.73 -16.14 -23.86
N PHE A 789 7.58 -16.44 -23.23
CA PHE A 789 7.57 -16.98 -21.87
C PHE A 789 8.16 -18.39 -21.77
N LEU A 790 7.87 -19.25 -22.74
CA LEU A 790 8.40 -20.60 -22.80
C LEU A 790 9.94 -20.60 -22.86
N ARG A 791 10.52 -19.78 -23.73
CA ARG A 791 11.97 -19.66 -23.90
C ARG A 791 12.64 -19.09 -22.65
N ALA A 792 12.01 -18.12 -21.99
CA ALA A 792 12.49 -17.61 -20.72
C ALA A 792 12.54 -18.72 -19.66
N LYS A 793 11.49 -19.55 -19.57
CA LYS A 793 11.43 -20.68 -18.63
C LYS A 793 12.39 -21.81 -18.99
N GLN A 794 12.60 -22.10 -20.29
CA GLN A 794 13.64 -23.03 -20.74
C GLN A 794 15.02 -22.56 -20.34
N ALA A 795 15.34 -21.27 -20.55
CA ALA A 795 16.61 -20.70 -20.17
C ALA A 795 16.84 -20.75 -18.63
N GLU A 796 15.79 -20.51 -17.85
CA GLU A 796 15.85 -20.64 -16.41
C GLU A 796 16.05 -22.09 -15.96
N ALA A 797 15.27 -23.03 -16.48
CA ALA A 797 15.38 -24.45 -16.19
C ALA A 797 16.76 -25.02 -16.63
N ALA A 798 17.27 -24.58 -17.78
CA ALA A 798 18.60 -24.96 -18.27
C ALA A 798 19.73 -24.41 -17.38
N ARG A 799 19.56 -23.21 -16.81
CA ARG A 799 20.48 -22.67 -15.80
C ARG A 799 20.42 -23.49 -14.52
N LEU A 800 19.21 -23.86 -14.09
CA LEU A 800 19.01 -24.68 -12.90
C LEU A 800 19.56 -26.10 -13.07
N SER A 801 19.46 -26.71 -14.27
CA SER A 801 20.00 -28.06 -14.56
C SER A 801 21.54 -28.11 -14.55
N LYS A 802 22.18 -26.99 -14.92
CA LYS A 802 23.64 -26.85 -14.88
C LYS A 802 24.19 -26.51 -13.48
N ARG A 803 23.33 -26.17 -12.54
CA ARG A 803 23.73 -26.00 -11.14
C ARG A 803 24.01 -27.37 -10.57
N PRO A 804 25.20 -27.62 -9.99
CA PRO A 804 25.44 -28.84 -9.25
C PRO A 804 24.41 -28.91 -8.10
N THR A 805 23.83 -30.08 -7.91
CA THR A 805 22.95 -30.36 -6.75
C THR A 805 23.79 -30.23 -5.49
N THR A 806 23.69 -29.14 -4.82
CA THR A 806 24.43 -28.85 -3.58
C THR A 806 23.45 -28.96 -2.42
N ASN A 807 23.75 -29.77 -1.48
CA ASN A 807 22.98 -30.04 -0.27
C ASN A 807 23.45 -29.12 0.86
N LEU A 808 22.52 -28.38 1.49
CA LEU A 808 22.82 -27.35 2.50
C LEU A 808 22.22 -27.73 3.87
N GLY A 809 22.93 -28.45 4.65
CA GLY A 809 22.66 -29.08 5.90
C GLY A 809 21.75 -28.39 6.92
N ILE A 810 20.56 -28.90 7.04
CA ILE A 810 19.87 -28.95 8.32
C ILE A 810 20.02 -30.34 8.83
N PRO A 811 20.50 -30.56 10.10
CA PRO A 811 20.59 -31.88 10.67
C PRO A 811 19.22 -32.55 10.65
N ARG A 812 19.11 -33.73 10.02
CA ARG A 812 17.94 -34.58 10.29
C ARG A 812 17.97 -34.95 11.76
N PRO A 813 16.85 -34.92 12.50
CA PRO A 813 16.79 -35.55 13.80
C PRO A 813 17.26 -37.01 13.62
N ARG A 814 18.24 -37.45 14.43
CA ARG A 814 18.63 -38.86 14.44
C ARG A 814 17.39 -39.67 14.73
N PRO A 815 17.10 -40.76 13.98
CA PRO A 815 16.07 -41.68 14.40
C PRO A 815 16.46 -42.13 15.82
N GLU A 816 15.59 -41.89 16.78
CA GLU A 816 15.74 -42.50 18.08
C GLU A 816 15.81 -44.01 17.84
N GLU A 817 16.87 -44.64 18.24
CA GLU A 817 16.99 -46.10 18.29
C GLU A 817 15.84 -46.56 19.19
N ILE A 818 14.81 -47.12 18.57
CA ILE A 818 13.75 -47.84 19.29
C ILE A 818 14.43 -49.05 19.89
N GLN A 819 14.72 -49.01 21.20
CA GLN A 819 14.91 -50.20 22.01
C GLN A 819 13.58 -50.83 22.37
#